data_e2d5a568d004dedc30f59b450bcfd5db
#
_entry.id   e2d5a568d004dedc30f59b450bcfd5db
#
_cell.length_a   1.000
_cell.length_b   1.000
_cell.length_c   1.000
_cell.angle_alpha   90.00
_cell.angle_beta   90.00
_cell.angle_gamma   90.00
#
_symmetry.space_group_name_H-M   'P 1'
#
loop_
_entity.id
_entity.type
_entity.pdbx_description
1 polymer ?
#
loop_
_entity_poly.entity_id
_entity_poly.type
_entity_poly.pdbx_seq_one_letter_code
_entity_poly.pdbx_strand_id
1 'polypeptide(L)'
;MRAHLPGLSAALWAAMLLCAAPPVGAQPASPEAVACAAPELLLEVVVGGAPRGAVPVRLGADLADTLVPPDVLRAAEAGYAAQTVTCDDVPFVRLSGQVAVTFDQPRQRLLIRPRLDRLQGDTLNLAGAAAVVPDVGRPVWGVEYGADVQATYALIPAGAPATFAATVNADVGGSGGAWSGSAGALLERSDGSWRAHPRAQVSVGVTDGVRVGAAWNAQPLEGSPGLSSSDFRGVALGAQGGFTLLDPERRVDLPLEADVRVFLDGREVAARRAGPGVLRLVDIPHPAGAPVTVQVEVTDESGVRVQEWVLEPDPDPLPRGAYLAAVRAGASRGAWGADVRGEYGLGRGWRVGASGSAQLGGALSAGARVAYADARGGAQASVQVTSAVTGGVRSTVTTLGLRGETQVGAARVSAFTVLPLGAWQDTQLGAALNANLDPWTLSVSARTALRRDTWSVEGSVTRTFDTVGSVTLSAAAQPGGWRLGVAGGYRPSPRWDLTGGVRAVQVPPAPGSEAPAVAWQAGAGAGFQVDTGNRVTARVSRDDLAVGGSHVGRVLASGEVGLRGASARVQGAVVALPDGPSAQATLGQRAVLLQTGVPGLSILLGGVFVGRTDAAGSVLLSGFTPGETAEVRVDLRDAPFGVQVGTDRRVIVPPQAGLTVLDWRANFRVLRWVQVRGADGTPVGNGRVVWSGGAVLLDDEGFGLFPAQVVRGEVRSAGDEVLCVLDVTPGAQEVRCGTPPDRPVQ
;
A
#
# COMPACT_ATOMS: atom_id res chain seq x y z
N MET A 1 -11.32 -2.50 -51.94
CA MET A 1 -12.54 -2.41 -52.76
C MET A 1 -13.39 -1.27 -52.19
N ARG A 2 -13.51 -0.20 -52.97
CA ARG A 2 -14.34 0.98 -52.68
C ARG A 2 -15.77 0.71 -53.17
N ALA A 3 -16.76 1.09 -52.39
CA ALA A 3 -18.09 1.38 -52.93
C ALA A 3 -18.64 2.63 -52.25
N HIS A 4 -18.67 3.72 -53.02
CA HIS A 4 -19.43 4.94 -52.75
C HIS A 4 -20.89 4.72 -53.02
N LEU A 5 -21.75 5.32 -52.23
CA LEU A 5 -23.11 5.70 -52.64
C LEU A 5 -23.44 7.07 -52.01
N PRO A 6 -23.69 8.11 -52.81
CA PRO A 6 -24.27 9.36 -52.36
C PRO A 6 -25.73 9.50 -52.76
N GLY A 7 -26.47 10.24 -51.97
CA GLY A 7 -27.61 11.02 -52.47
C GLY A 7 -28.98 10.44 -52.20
N LEU A 8 -29.68 11.10 -51.24
CA LEU A 8 -31.15 11.34 -51.26
C LEU A 8 -31.54 12.01 -49.95
N SER A 9 -31.62 13.32 -49.91
CA SER A 9 -32.46 14.05 -48.92
C SER A 9 -32.32 15.58 -49.14
N ALA A 10 -32.80 16.07 -50.29
CA ALA A 10 -32.96 17.48 -50.53
C ALA A 10 -34.29 17.73 -51.24
N ALA A 11 -35.42 17.38 -50.66
CA ALA A 11 -36.74 17.71 -51.14
C ALA A 11 -37.83 17.53 -50.11
N LEU A 12 -37.77 18.28 -48.99
CA LEU A 12 -38.92 18.29 -48.03
C LEU A 12 -38.91 19.55 -47.12
N TRP A 13 -38.37 20.67 -47.62
CA TRP A 13 -38.36 21.96 -46.87
C TRP A 13 -39.00 23.11 -47.64
N ALA A 14 -39.95 22.88 -48.50
CA ALA A 14 -40.57 23.95 -49.27
C ALA A 14 -42.09 23.89 -49.34
N ALA A 15 -42.79 23.54 -48.29
CA ALA A 15 -44.25 23.58 -48.29
C ALA A 15 -44.86 23.74 -46.89
N MET A 16 -44.46 24.76 -46.10
CA MET A 16 -45.25 25.22 -44.95
C MET A 16 -44.88 26.66 -44.57
N LEU A 17 -44.98 27.55 -45.50
CA LEU A 17 -44.89 29.00 -45.28
C LEU A 17 -46.05 29.66 -46.02
N LEU A 18 -47.24 29.55 -45.48
CA LEU A 18 -48.35 30.48 -45.78
C LEU A 18 -49.55 30.13 -44.83
N CYS A 19 -49.97 31.13 -44.06
CA CYS A 19 -51.13 31.22 -43.21
C CYS A 19 -50.88 31.06 -41.71
N ALA A 20 -50.43 32.15 -41.06
CA ALA A 20 -50.98 32.60 -39.76
C ALA A 20 -50.65 34.06 -39.56
N ALA A 21 -51.60 34.90 -39.70
CA ALA A 21 -51.55 36.29 -39.24
C ALA A 21 -51.44 36.30 -37.70
N PRO A 22 -50.63 37.18 -37.11
CA PRO A 22 -50.52 37.25 -35.64
C PRO A 22 -51.80 37.88 -35.05
N PRO A 23 -52.36 37.34 -33.94
CA PRO A 23 -53.39 38.07 -33.21
C PRO A 23 -52.77 39.30 -32.55
N VAL A 24 -53.43 40.42 -32.72
CA VAL A 24 -53.09 41.73 -32.12
C VAL A 24 -53.15 41.62 -30.62
N GLY A 25 -52.02 41.90 -29.98
CA GLY A 25 -51.92 42.65 -28.69
C GLY A 25 -52.48 42.01 -27.42
N ALA A 26 -51.70 41.09 -26.86
CA ALA A 26 -51.53 41.09 -25.40
C ALA A 26 -50.07 41.48 -25.14
N GLN A 27 -49.79 42.62 -24.53
CA GLN A 27 -48.48 42.92 -24.00
C GLN A 27 -48.11 41.80 -23.04
N PRO A 28 -46.93 41.14 -23.19
CA PRO A 28 -46.51 40.17 -22.22
C PRO A 28 -46.41 40.85 -20.85
N ALA A 29 -47.13 40.32 -19.85
CA ALA A 29 -47.02 40.78 -18.46
C ALA A 29 -45.51 40.76 -18.10
N SER A 30 -45.07 41.80 -17.40
CA SER A 30 -43.65 41.85 -16.98
C SER A 30 -43.33 40.58 -16.21
N PRO A 31 -42.12 40.00 -16.35
CA PRO A 31 -41.70 38.78 -15.64
C PRO A 31 -41.92 38.89 -14.11
N GLU A 32 -41.89 40.09 -13.57
CA GLU A 32 -42.15 40.39 -12.16
C GLU A 32 -43.62 40.22 -11.80
N ALA A 33 -44.55 40.70 -12.64
CA ALA A 33 -45.99 40.56 -12.43
C ALA A 33 -46.42 39.09 -12.47
N VAL A 34 -45.79 38.27 -13.29
CA VAL A 34 -46.06 36.82 -13.37
C VAL A 34 -45.54 36.10 -12.12
N ALA A 35 -44.37 36.45 -11.61
CA ALA A 35 -43.79 35.84 -10.42
C ALA A 35 -44.58 36.18 -9.15
N CYS A 36 -45.08 37.39 -9.00
CA CYS A 36 -45.93 37.81 -7.89
C CYS A 36 -47.35 37.20 -7.91
N ALA A 37 -47.83 36.78 -9.09
CA ALA A 37 -49.13 36.13 -9.23
C ALA A 37 -49.12 34.65 -8.76
N ALA A 38 -47.95 34.07 -8.51
CA ALA A 38 -47.83 32.70 -8.00
C ALA A 38 -48.40 32.54 -6.60
N PRO A 39 -49.04 31.38 -6.31
CA PRO A 39 -49.61 31.16 -4.96
C PRO A 39 -48.50 31.15 -3.91
N GLU A 40 -48.78 31.75 -2.77
CA GLU A 40 -47.90 31.72 -1.61
C GLU A 40 -48.14 30.42 -0.82
N LEU A 41 -47.08 29.65 -0.61
CA LEU A 41 -47.10 28.38 0.10
C LEU A 41 -46.14 28.47 1.29
N LEU A 42 -46.56 27.97 2.45
CA LEU A 42 -45.67 27.81 3.59
C LEU A 42 -44.86 26.51 3.43
N LEU A 43 -43.58 26.62 3.13
CA LEU A 43 -42.72 25.47 2.86
C LEU A 43 -41.54 25.45 3.81
N GLU A 44 -41.10 24.25 4.20
CA GLU A 44 -39.80 24.05 4.84
C GLU A 44 -38.71 24.27 3.80
N VAL A 45 -37.91 25.31 3.95
CA VAL A 45 -36.84 25.63 3.01
C VAL A 45 -35.50 25.07 3.52
N VAL A 46 -34.78 24.41 2.65
CA VAL A 46 -33.44 23.86 2.92
C VAL A 46 -32.46 24.43 1.87
N VAL A 47 -31.47 25.20 2.32
CA VAL A 47 -30.46 25.83 1.47
C VAL A 47 -29.12 25.15 1.71
N GLY A 48 -28.50 24.57 0.65
CA GLY A 48 -27.20 23.90 0.76
C GLY A 48 -27.16 22.73 1.75
N GLY A 49 -28.35 22.16 2.09
CA GLY A 49 -28.47 21.11 3.11
C GLY A 49 -28.84 21.60 4.50
N ALA A 50 -28.77 22.91 4.76
CA ALA A 50 -29.13 23.50 6.04
C ALA A 50 -30.63 23.91 6.07
N PRO A 51 -31.44 23.44 7.04
CA PRO A 51 -32.84 23.86 7.17
C PRO A 51 -32.91 25.32 7.59
N ARG A 52 -33.86 26.08 6.97
CA ARG A 52 -34.14 27.49 7.25
C ARG A 52 -35.49 27.70 7.96
N GLY A 53 -36.18 26.59 8.18
CA GLY A 53 -37.53 26.63 8.76
C GLY A 53 -38.66 26.71 7.72
N ALA A 54 -39.88 26.83 8.21
CA ALA A 54 -41.06 27.00 7.37
C ALA A 54 -41.25 28.51 7.09
N VAL A 55 -41.19 28.88 5.82
CA VAL A 55 -41.31 30.28 5.37
C VAL A 55 -42.28 30.37 4.19
N PRO A 56 -42.91 31.55 3.99
CA PRO A 56 -43.76 31.78 2.82
C PRO A 56 -42.90 31.82 1.54
N VAL A 57 -43.22 30.98 0.58
CA VAL A 57 -42.54 30.86 -0.72
C VAL A 57 -43.56 30.99 -1.83
N ARG A 58 -43.24 31.73 -2.88
CA ARG A 58 -44.05 31.78 -4.10
C ARG A 58 -43.40 30.89 -5.18
N LEU A 59 -44.07 29.77 -5.47
CA LEU A 59 -43.57 28.83 -6.49
C LEU A 59 -44.08 29.27 -7.87
N GLY A 60 -43.16 29.71 -8.72
CA GLY A 60 -43.46 29.94 -10.12
C GLY A 60 -43.82 28.66 -10.89
N ALA A 61 -44.45 28.81 -12.04
CA ALA A 61 -44.75 27.69 -12.93
C ALA A 61 -43.45 26.95 -13.38
N ASP A 62 -42.35 27.66 -13.53
CA ASP A 62 -41.01 27.14 -13.55
C ASP A 62 -40.38 27.34 -12.15
N LEU A 63 -39.82 26.28 -11.59
CA LEU A 63 -39.11 26.37 -10.29
C LEU A 63 -37.95 27.39 -10.30
N ALA A 64 -37.41 27.72 -11.48
CA ALA A 64 -36.42 28.78 -11.66
C ALA A 64 -37.00 30.18 -11.31
N ASP A 65 -38.32 30.38 -11.35
CA ASP A 65 -39.00 31.62 -11.02
C ASP A 65 -39.49 31.66 -9.56
N THR A 66 -39.00 30.76 -8.73
CA THR A 66 -39.37 30.71 -7.30
C THR A 66 -38.87 31.96 -6.54
N LEU A 67 -39.75 32.55 -5.74
CA LEU A 67 -39.45 33.67 -4.86
C LEU A 67 -39.39 33.18 -3.41
N VAL A 68 -38.33 33.54 -2.70
CA VAL A 68 -38.14 33.25 -1.26
C VAL A 68 -37.94 34.54 -0.47
N PRO A 69 -38.28 34.61 0.82
CA PRO A 69 -37.96 35.75 1.65
C PRO A 69 -36.45 36.02 1.72
N PRO A 70 -35.99 37.27 1.81
CA PRO A 70 -34.54 37.60 1.82
C PRO A 70 -33.77 36.98 2.98
N ASP A 71 -34.40 36.79 4.13
CA ASP A 71 -33.86 36.24 5.36
C ASP A 71 -33.57 34.71 5.26
N VAL A 72 -34.11 34.05 4.24
CA VAL A 72 -33.79 32.64 3.93
C VAL A 72 -32.34 32.44 3.48
N LEU A 73 -31.78 33.45 2.78
CA LEU A 73 -30.40 33.43 2.30
C LEU A 73 -29.50 34.16 3.29
N ARG A 74 -28.44 33.49 3.73
CA ARG A 74 -27.39 34.10 4.55
C ARG A 74 -26.48 35.00 3.73
N ALA A 75 -25.66 35.80 4.38
CA ALA A 75 -24.70 36.69 3.69
C ALA A 75 -23.74 35.91 2.75
N ALA A 76 -23.32 34.74 3.16
CA ALA A 76 -22.47 33.86 2.33
C ALA A 76 -23.20 33.29 1.10
N GLU A 77 -24.52 33.32 1.08
CA GLU A 77 -25.39 32.82 0.02
C GLU A 77 -25.97 33.96 -0.85
N ALA A 78 -25.49 35.18 -0.66
CA ALA A 78 -25.97 36.34 -1.39
C ALA A 78 -25.89 36.18 -2.93
N GLY A 79 -24.91 35.41 -3.43
CA GLY A 79 -24.78 35.07 -4.83
C GLY A 79 -25.90 34.17 -5.39
N TYR A 80 -26.73 33.58 -4.54
CA TYR A 80 -27.88 32.77 -4.97
C TYR A 80 -29.11 33.65 -5.30
N ALA A 81 -29.06 34.92 -4.94
CA ALA A 81 -30.07 35.91 -5.30
C ALA A 81 -29.78 36.50 -6.68
N ALA A 82 -30.75 36.47 -7.58
CA ALA A 82 -30.67 37.18 -8.85
C ALA A 82 -31.17 38.62 -8.75
N GLN A 83 -32.31 38.82 -8.06
CA GLN A 83 -33.01 40.10 -7.99
C GLN A 83 -33.93 40.10 -6.76
N THR A 84 -34.10 41.27 -6.15
CA THR A 84 -35.15 41.50 -5.16
C THR A 84 -36.42 41.98 -5.86
N VAL A 85 -37.53 41.37 -5.56
CA VAL A 85 -38.87 41.69 -6.12
C VAL A 85 -39.79 41.98 -4.94
N THR A 86 -40.57 43.00 -5.05
CA THR A 86 -41.59 43.36 -4.03
C THR A 86 -42.95 42.86 -4.50
N CYS A 87 -43.59 41.98 -3.74
CA CYS A 87 -44.93 41.47 -3.99
C CYS A 87 -45.83 41.84 -2.80
N ASP A 88 -46.93 42.52 -3.05
CA ASP A 88 -47.89 42.94 -2.02
C ASP A 88 -47.20 43.65 -0.83
N ASP A 89 -46.27 44.55 -1.11
CA ASP A 89 -45.44 45.31 -0.15
C ASP A 89 -44.45 44.45 0.67
N VAL A 90 -44.32 43.17 0.37
CA VAL A 90 -43.35 42.24 1.00
C VAL A 90 -42.17 41.96 0.06
N PRO A 91 -40.93 42.17 0.54
CA PRO A 91 -39.77 41.87 -0.28
C PRO A 91 -39.52 40.35 -0.39
N PHE A 92 -39.29 39.88 -1.59
CA PHE A 92 -38.86 38.54 -1.94
C PHE A 92 -37.57 38.59 -2.77
N VAL A 93 -36.86 37.50 -2.78
CA VAL A 93 -35.66 37.30 -3.61
C VAL A 93 -35.97 36.24 -4.64
N ARG A 94 -35.76 36.59 -5.92
CA ARG A 94 -35.76 35.63 -7.02
C ARG A 94 -34.42 34.91 -7.02
N LEU A 95 -34.44 33.59 -7.12
CA LEU A 95 -33.23 32.76 -7.12
C LEU A 95 -32.48 32.88 -8.46
N SER A 96 -31.18 32.86 -8.39
CA SER A 96 -30.28 32.94 -9.59
C SER A 96 -30.17 31.60 -10.28
N GLY A 97 -29.76 31.60 -11.56
CA GLY A 97 -29.44 30.37 -12.29
C GLY A 97 -28.24 29.57 -11.73
N GLN A 98 -27.60 30.11 -10.68
CA GLN A 98 -26.51 29.42 -9.96
C GLN A 98 -27.00 28.37 -8.99
N VAL A 99 -28.31 28.30 -8.74
CA VAL A 99 -28.92 27.29 -7.86
C VAL A 99 -29.88 26.39 -8.64
N ALA A 100 -29.98 25.16 -8.20
CA ALA A 100 -30.99 24.20 -8.61
C ALA A 100 -32.07 24.17 -7.52
N VAL A 101 -33.32 24.41 -7.90
CA VAL A 101 -34.47 24.38 -7.02
C VAL A 101 -35.24 23.10 -7.24
N THR A 102 -35.57 22.39 -6.18
CA THR A 102 -36.35 21.15 -6.23
C THR A 102 -37.45 21.22 -5.19
N PHE A 103 -38.71 20.95 -5.57
CA PHE A 103 -39.84 20.91 -4.66
C PHE A 103 -40.19 19.46 -4.33
N ASP A 104 -40.03 19.09 -3.06
CA ASP A 104 -40.48 17.80 -2.51
C ASP A 104 -41.91 17.97 -1.99
N GLN A 105 -42.88 17.74 -2.88
CA GLN A 105 -44.28 17.93 -2.60
C GLN A 105 -44.82 17.07 -1.42
N PRO A 106 -44.46 15.76 -1.31
CA PRO A 106 -44.89 14.94 -0.18
C PRO A 106 -44.47 15.48 1.20
N ARG A 107 -43.31 16.11 1.26
CA ARG A 107 -42.77 16.67 2.51
C ARG A 107 -42.98 18.17 2.65
N GLN A 108 -43.56 18.80 1.66
CA GLN A 108 -43.71 20.26 1.56
C GLN A 108 -42.39 21.00 1.81
N ARG A 109 -41.33 20.53 1.14
CA ARG A 109 -39.98 21.06 1.24
C ARG A 109 -39.53 21.69 -0.06
N LEU A 110 -38.89 22.84 0.03
CA LEU A 110 -38.16 23.46 -1.05
C LEU A 110 -36.67 23.28 -0.80
N LEU A 111 -36.00 22.55 -1.70
CA LEU A 111 -34.56 22.28 -1.68
C LEU A 111 -33.87 23.24 -2.64
N ILE A 112 -33.05 24.14 -2.13
CA ILE A 112 -32.22 25.06 -2.88
C ILE A 112 -30.77 24.56 -2.80
N ARG A 113 -30.23 24.10 -3.92
CA ARG A 113 -28.88 23.55 -4.01
C ARG A 113 -28.03 24.37 -4.96
N PRO A 114 -26.77 24.74 -4.61
CA PRO A 114 -25.89 25.40 -5.55
C PRO A 114 -25.60 24.52 -6.76
N ARG A 115 -25.60 25.12 -7.95
CA ARG A 115 -25.08 24.48 -9.17
C ARG A 115 -23.58 24.68 -9.19
N LEU A 116 -22.84 23.72 -8.66
CA LEU A 116 -21.39 23.80 -8.50
C LEU A 116 -20.65 24.01 -9.84
N ASP A 117 -21.22 23.50 -10.94
CA ASP A 117 -20.71 23.67 -12.29
C ASP A 117 -20.78 25.12 -12.82
N ARG A 118 -21.59 25.98 -12.22
CA ARG A 118 -21.78 27.39 -12.60
C ARG A 118 -21.14 28.38 -11.62
N LEU A 119 -20.67 27.91 -10.47
CA LEU A 119 -19.94 28.75 -9.54
C LEU A 119 -18.47 28.85 -9.95
N GLN A 120 -17.89 30.02 -9.80
CA GLN A 120 -16.46 30.22 -10.02
C GLN A 120 -15.73 29.45 -8.94
N GLY A 121 -15.06 28.35 -9.34
CA GLY A 121 -14.28 27.53 -8.43
C GLY A 121 -12.90 28.11 -8.13
N ASP A 122 -12.41 27.82 -6.95
CA ASP A 122 -11.03 28.13 -6.56
C ASP A 122 -10.05 27.05 -7.06
N THR A 123 -8.78 27.44 -7.24
CA THR A 123 -7.71 26.51 -7.57
C THR A 123 -6.63 26.60 -6.50
N LEU A 124 -6.24 25.45 -5.96
CA LEU A 124 -5.15 25.30 -5.01
C LEU A 124 -4.04 24.47 -5.66
N ASN A 125 -2.94 25.16 -6.03
CA ASN A 125 -1.77 24.48 -6.58
C ASN A 125 -0.87 23.96 -5.45
N LEU A 126 -0.62 22.66 -5.46
CA LEU A 126 0.16 21.94 -4.45
C LEU A 126 1.60 21.63 -4.93
N ALA A 127 2.02 22.06 -6.11
CA ALA A 127 3.37 21.80 -6.63
C ALA A 127 4.48 22.28 -5.69
N GLY A 128 4.21 23.34 -4.91
CA GLY A 128 5.14 23.85 -3.90
C GLY A 128 5.02 23.19 -2.52
N ALA A 129 3.98 22.37 -2.33
CA ALA A 129 3.93 21.50 -1.16
C ALA A 129 5.09 20.51 -1.33
N ALA A 130 6.12 20.66 -0.50
CA ALA A 130 7.28 19.81 -0.58
C ALA A 130 6.79 18.36 -0.66
N ALA A 131 7.16 17.66 -1.73
CA ALA A 131 7.04 16.21 -1.78
C ALA A 131 7.41 15.71 -0.39
N VAL A 132 6.61 14.82 0.18
CA VAL A 132 6.87 14.32 1.54
C VAL A 132 8.30 13.79 1.53
N VAL A 133 9.25 14.68 1.85
CA VAL A 133 10.63 14.26 2.08
C VAL A 133 10.50 13.36 3.28
N PRO A 134 10.84 12.08 3.14
CA PRO A 134 10.79 11.17 4.27
C PRO A 134 11.51 11.85 5.44
N ASP A 135 10.86 11.93 6.57
CA ASP A 135 11.39 12.61 7.74
C ASP A 135 12.84 12.14 7.96
N VAL A 136 13.71 13.09 8.25
CA VAL A 136 15.09 12.75 8.61
C VAL A 136 15.00 12.00 9.92
N GLY A 137 14.97 10.68 9.86
CA GLY A 137 14.68 9.81 10.99
C GLY A 137 15.58 10.10 12.18
N ARG A 138 15.04 10.03 13.38
CA ARG A 138 15.84 10.14 14.62
C ARG A 138 16.91 9.06 14.64
N PRO A 139 18.09 9.33 15.21
CA PRO A 139 19.11 8.31 15.36
C PRO A 139 18.58 7.08 16.10
N VAL A 140 18.87 5.91 15.55
CA VAL A 140 18.54 4.62 16.16
C VAL A 140 19.80 3.76 16.20
N TRP A 141 19.99 3.04 17.29
CA TRP A 141 21.10 2.11 17.51
C TRP A 141 20.55 0.76 17.91
N GLY A 142 21.27 -0.29 17.58
CA GLY A 142 20.89 -1.63 18.00
C GLY A 142 21.97 -2.66 17.76
N VAL A 143 21.69 -3.84 18.26
CA VAL A 143 22.50 -5.04 18.06
C VAL A 143 21.64 -6.08 17.37
N GLU A 144 22.07 -6.53 16.21
CA GLU A 144 21.46 -7.69 15.51
C GLU A 144 22.31 -8.92 15.80
N TYR A 145 21.66 -10.02 16.07
CA TYR A 145 22.30 -11.32 16.29
C TYR A 145 21.59 -12.42 15.53
N GLY A 146 22.33 -13.43 15.12
CA GLY A 146 21.78 -14.62 14.49
C GLY A 146 22.66 -15.82 14.75
N ALA A 147 22.05 -16.97 14.86
CA ALA A 147 22.73 -18.26 14.88
C ALA A 147 21.97 -19.22 13.97
N ASP A 148 22.70 -19.89 13.11
CA ASP A 148 22.23 -20.97 12.27
C ASP A 148 23.14 -22.20 12.52
N VAL A 149 22.55 -23.28 12.94
CA VAL A 149 23.25 -24.53 13.25
C VAL A 149 22.65 -25.63 12.42
N GLN A 150 23.48 -26.34 11.69
CA GLN A 150 23.08 -27.47 10.88
C GLN A 150 23.98 -28.68 11.17
N ALA A 151 23.35 -29.78 11.52
CA ALA A 151 24.00 -31.07 11.67
C ALA A 151 23.45 -32.03 10.61
N THR A 152 24.30 -32.63 9.85
CA THR A 152 23.93 -33.68 8.88
C THR A 152 24.47 -35.01 9.40
N TYR A 153 23.56 -35.94 9.61
CA TYR A 153 23.88 -37.31 10.05
C TYR A 153 22.98 -38.29 9.32
N ALA A 154 23.41 -39.51 9.14
CA ALA A 154 22.56 -40.56 8.59
C ALA A 154 22.32 -41.61 9.70
N LEU A 155 21.07 -41.72 10.12
CA LEU A 155 20.68 -42.79 11.06
C LEU A 155 20.59 -44.15 10.35
N ILE A 156 20.38 -44.18 9.04
CA ILE A 156 20.26 -45.36 8.21
C ILE A 156 20.86 -45.11 6.82
N PRO A 157 21.88 -45.86 6.36
CA PRO A 157 22.68 -46.87 7.10
C PRO A 157 23.70 -46.23 8.04
N ALA A 158 23.91 -46.86 9.16
CA ALA A 158 24.92 -46.45 10.13
C ALA A 158 26.33 -46.49 9.51
N GLY A 159 27.06 -45.37 9.58
CA GLY A 159 28.46 -45.33 9.14
C GLY A 159 28.87 -44.07 8.34
N ALA A 160 27.96 -43.22 7.88
CA ALA A 160 28.37 -41.96 7.28
C ALA A 160 28.86 -41.00 8.40
N PRO A 161 30.01 -40.31 8.20
CA PRO A 161 30.49 -39.34 9.17
C PRO A 161 29.47 -38.18 9.35
N ALA A 162 29.13 -37.89 10.59
CA ALA A 162 28.31 -36.73 10.89
C ALA A 162 29.09 -35.46 10.57
N THR A 163 28.51 -34.56 9.81
CA THR A 163 29.06 -33.23 9.56
C THR A 163 28.29 -32.20 10.36
N PHE A 164 29.01 -31.25 10.91
CA PHE A 164 28.45 -30.17 11.68
C PHE A 164 28.88 -28.82 11.09
N ALA A 165 27.90 -28.00 10.74
CA ALA A 165 28.13 -26.61 10.31
C ALA A 165 27.39 -25.68 11.25
N ALA A 166 28.01 -24.57 11.62
CA ALA A 166 27.35 -23.54 12.38
C ALA A 166 27.78 -22.18 11.92
N THR A 167 26.86 -21.26 11.83
CA THR A 167 27.13 -19.83 11.61
C THR A 167 26.53 -19.02 12.74
N VAL A 168 27.31 -18.09 13.27
CA VAL A 168 26.87 -17.15 14.32
C VAL A 168 27.25 -15.75 13.84
N ASN A 169 26.33 -14.83 13.85
CA ASN A 169 26.59 -13.43 13.55
C ASN A 169 26.15 -12.52 14.68
N ALA A 170 26.93 -11.47 14.88
CA ALA A 170 26.58 -10.37 15.73
C ALA A 170 27.04 -9.06 15.07
N ASP A 171 26.12 -8.11 14.95
CA ASP A 171 26.37 -6.81 14.35
C ASP A 171 25.83 -5.71 15.26
N VAL A 172 26.62 -4.69 15.50
CA VAL A 172 26.20 -3.44 16.10
C VAL A 172 25.99 -2.45 14.98
N GLY A 173 24.81 -1.85 14.92
CA GLY A 173 24.49 -0.90 13.86
C GLY A 173 23.72 0.28 14.37
N GLY A 174 23.70 1.31 13.56
CA GLY A 174 22.90 2.49 13.81
C GLY A 174 22.67 3.28 12.54
N SER A 175 21.65 4.09 12.57
CA SER A 175 21.31 4.99 11.48
C SER A 175 20.65 6.24 12.03
N GLY A 176 20.78 7.36 11.32
CA GLY A 176 20.10 8.59 11.71
C GLY A 176 20.44 9.72 10.78
N GLY A 177 19.40 10.44 10.34
CA GLY A 177 19.59 11.54 9.43
C GLY A 177 20.28 11.13 8.14
N ALA A 178 21.44 11.69 7.89
CA ALA A 178 22.18 11.46 6.67
C ALA A 178 23.06 10.20 6.70
N TRP A 179 23.24 9.52 7.84
CA TRP A 179 24.19 8.41 7.94
C TRP A 179 23.54 7.09 8.37
N SER A 180 24.18 5.99 7.98
CA SER A 180 23.87 4.64 8.48
C SER A 180 25.15 3.81 8.49
N GLY A 181 25.26 2.88 9.42
CA GLY A 181 26.42 2.01 9.48
C GLY A 181 26.22 0.82 10.40
N SER A 182 26.99 -0.23 10.17
CA SER A 182 27.07 -1.39 11.04
C SER A 182 28.48 -1.96 11.04
N ALA A 183 28.84 -2.61 12.14
CA ALA A 183 30.06 -3.36 12.28
C ALA A 183 29.78 -4.64 13.06
N GLY A 184 30.38 -5.74 12.67
CA GLY A 184 30.18 -7.02 13.31
C GLY A 184 31.06 -8.12 12.76
N ALA A 185 30.72 -9.35 13.09
CA ALA A 185 31.42 -10.53 12.60
C ALA A 185 30.46 -11.68 12.32
N LEU A 186 30.77 -12.42 11.27
CA LEU A 186 30.21 -13.73 10.98
C LEU A 186 31.24 -14.78 11.43
N LEU A 187 30.89 -15.63 12.36
CA LEU A 187 31.66 -16.80 12.76
C LEU A 187 31.07 -18.03 12.04
N GLU A 188 31.89 -18.69 11.28
CA GLU A 188 31.49 -19.89 10.55
C GLU A 188 32.32 -21.07 11.03
N ARG A 189 31.69 -22.19 11.35
CA ARG A 189 32.30 -23.46 11.65
C ARG A 189 32.05 -24.43 10.52
N SER A 190 33.14 -24.90 9.90
CA SER A 190 33.11 -25.97 8.94
C SER A 190 34.30 -26.90 9.22
N ASP A 191 34.11 -28.21 9.04
CA ASP A 191 35.15 -29.22 9.18
C ASP A 191 35.95 -29.13 10.50
N GLY A 192 35.25 -28.78 11.61
CA GLY A 192 35.86 -28.72 12.93
C GLY A 192 36.60 -27.43 13.26
N SER A 193 36.78 -26.52 12.32
CA SER A 193 37.49 -25.25 12.50
C SER A 193 36.48 -24.05 12.48
N TRP A 194 36.74 -23.04 13.31
CA TRP A 194 36.05 -21.78 13.27
C TRP A 194 36.77 -20.76 12.42
N ARG A 195 36.06 -20.05 11.56
CA ARG A 195 36.56 -18.91 10.78
C ARG A 195 35.75 -17.68 11.12
N ALA A 196 36.44 -16.59 11.38
CA ALA A 196 35.82 -15.30 11.65
C ALA A 196 35.89 -14.41 10.39
N HIS A 197 34.76 -13.90 9.98
CA HIS A 197 34.64 -12.96 8.86
C HIS A 197 34.13 -11.61 9.40
N PRO A 198 35.06 -10.70 9.80
CA PRO A 198 34.68 -9.37 10.23
C PRO A 198 34.03 -8.62 9.06
N ARG A 199 32.99 -7.87 9.37
CA ARG A 199 32.29 -7.04 8.38
C ARG A 199 31.99 -5.67 8.95
N ALA A 200 32.02 -4.67 8.10
CA ALA A 200 31.65 -3.30 8.46
C ALA A 200 31.14 -2.56 7.24
N GLN A 201 30.19 -1.67 7.46
CA GLN A 201 29.71 -0.77 6.42
C GLN A 201 29.32 0.58 7.04
N VAL A 202 29.52 1.63 6.28
CA VAL A 202 29.05 2.96 6.59
C VAL A 202 28.60 3.65 5.33
N SER A 203 27.51 4.39 5.40
CA SER A 203 27.07 5.25 4.30
C SER A 203 26.60 6.61 4.83
N VAL A 204 26.84 7.66 4.06
CA VAL A 204 26.50 9.04 4.39
C VAL A 204 25.80 9.66 3.18
N GLY A 205 24.65 10.30 3.42
CA GLY A 205 23.99 11.17 2.45
C GLY A 205 24.74 12.50 2.38
N VAL A 206 25.18 12.88 1.20
CA VAL A 206 25.92 14.13 0.95
C VAL A 206 24.93 15.23 0.56
N THR A 207 23.96 14.89 -0.23
CA THR A 207 22.84 15.74 -0.64
C THR A 207 21.58 14.87 -0.76
N ASP A 208 20.43 15.51 -1.00
CA ASP A 208 19.22 14.79 -1.35
C ASP A 208 19.44 13.92 -2.60
N GLY A 209 19.35 12.62 -2.42
CA GLY A 209 19.54 11.64 -3.49
C GLY A 209 21.00 11.22 -3.76
N VAL A 210 22.02 11.77 -3.10
CA VAL A 210 23.42 11.34 -3.27
C VAL A 210 23.95 10.73 -1.97
N ARG A 211 24.44 9.50 -2.04
CA ARG A 211 25.05 8.78 -0.89
C ARG A 211 26.43 8.25 -1.24
N VAL A 212 27.32 8.34 -0.29
CA VAL A 212 28.65 7.74 -0.33
C VAL A 212 28.72 6.65 0.74
N GLY A 213 29.28 5.51 0.39
CA GLY A 213 29.42 4.39 1.30
C GLY A 213 30.80 3.75 1.22
N ALA A 214 31.20 3.13 2.32
CA ALA A 214 32.36 2.27 2.39
C ALA A 214 31.98 0.96 3.05
N ALA A 215 32.61 -0.14 2.61
CA ALA A 215 32.33 -1.46 3.16
C ALA A 215 33.61 -2.31 3.22
N TRP A 216 33.58 -3.20 4.20
CA TRP A 216 34.55 -4.27 4.38
C TRP A 216 33.79 -5.58 4.60
N ASN A 217 33.89 -6.51 3.64
CA ASN A 217 33.12 -7.75 3.59
C ASN A 217 31.60 -7.51 3.75
N ALA A 218 31.09 -6.43 3.17
CA ALA A 218 29.69 -6.04 3.24
C ALA A 218 29.28 -5.23 1.99
N GLN A 219 28.01 -4.94 1.83
CA GLN A 219 27.53 -4.06 0.75
C GLN A 219 27.69 -2.60 1.15
N PRO A 220 28.38 -1.76 0.36
CA PRO A 220 28.64 -0.36 0.74
C PRO A 220 27.39 0.54 0.72
N LEU A 221 26.38 0.18 -0.07
CA LEU A 221 25.12 0.90 -0.20
C LEU A 221 23.97 -0.10 -0.31
N GLU A 222 23.00 -0.02 0.58
CA GLU A 222 21.77 -0.81 0.47
C GLU A 222 20.97 -0.39 -0.76
N GLY A 223 20.37 -1.38 -1.44
CA GLY A 223 19.49 -1.14 -2.59
C GLY A 223 20.21 -0.79 -3.89
N SER A 224 21.53 -0.80 -3.92
CA SER A 224 22.29 -0.63 -5.18
C SER A 224 22.04 -1.83 -6.12
N PRO A 225 21.33 -1.66 -7.23
CA PRO A 225 20.98 -2.77 -8.10
C PRO A 225 22.24 -3.42 -8.70
N GLY A 226 22.31 -4.74 -8.59
CA GLY A 226 23.25 -5.57 -9.34
C GLY A 226 24.64 -5.79 -8.73
N LEU A 227 24.90 -5.33 -7.50
CA LEU A 227 26.22 -5.41 -6.88
C LEU A 227 26.18 -6.10 -5.51
N SER A 228 25.60 -7.29 -5.44
CA SER A 228 25.55 -8.09 -4.23
C SER A 228 26.79 -9.01 -4.12
N SER A 229 27.85 -8.56 -3.49
CA SER A 229 28.87 -9.48 -3.00
C SER A 229 29.09 -9.25 -1.51
N SER A 230 28.93 -10.32 -0.74
CA SER A 230 29.18 -10.34 0.70
C SER A 230 30.66 -10.10 1.07
N ASP A 231 31.55 -10.10 0.09
CA ASP A 231 33.00 -10.02 0.28
C ASP A 231 33.60 -8.72 -0.30
N PHE A 232 32.76 -7.72 -0.56
CA PHE A 232 33.24 -6.44 -1.11
C PHE A 232 34.02 -5.64 -0.05
N ARG A 233 35.13 -5.06 -0.48
CA ARG A 233 35.99 -4.16 0.32
C ARG A 233 36.29 -2.93 -0.52
N GLY A 234 35.70 -1.80 -0.19
CA GLY A 234 35.88 -0.60 -1.01
C GLY A 234 34.86 0.47 -0.72
N VAL A 235 34.73 1.36 -1.69
CA VAL A 235 33.85 2.53 -1.61
C VAL A 235 32.81 2.49 -2.73
N ALA A 236 31.68 3.15 -2.49
CA ALA A 236 30.63 3.34 -3.48
C ALA A 236 30.01 4.71 -3.41
N LEU A 237 29.56 5.21 -4.53
CA LEU A 237 28.75 6.42 -4.69
C LEU A 237 27.45 6.01 -5.35
N GLY A 238 26.32 6.38 -4.75
CA GLY A 238 25.00 6.23 -5.33
C GLY A 238 24.35 7.60 -5.50
N ALA A 239 23.65 7.79 -6.60
CA ALA A 239 22.87 8.97 -6.87
C ALA A 239 21.51 8.59 -7.45
N GLN A 240 20.45 9.24 -6.99
CA GLN A 240 19.10 9.07 -7.48
C GLN A 240 18.32 10.38 -7.42
N GLY A 241 17.37 10.57 -8.32
CA GLY A 241 16.55 11.79 -8.33
C GLY A 241 15.38 11.68 -9.30
N GLY A 242 14.52 12.70 -9.28
CA GLY A 242 13.40 12.81 -10.22
C GLY A 242 12.23 11.89 -9.93
N PHE A 243 12.10 11.35 -8.70
CA PHE A 243 11.05 10.40 -8.34
C PHE A 243 9.77 11.06 -7.79
N THR A 244 9.66 12.38 -7.84
CA THR A 244 8.44 13.10 -7.50
C THR A 244 7.60 13.32 -8.75
N LEU A 245 6.36 12.88 -8.73
CA LEU A 245 5.35 13.08 -9.76
C LEU A 245 4.35 14.15 -9.31
N LEU A 246 3.62 14.71 -10.26
CA LEU A 246 2.53 15.64 -9.99
C LEU A 246 1.23 15.05 -10.57
N ASP A 247 0.26 14.73 -9.71
CA ASP A 247 -1.07 14.36 -10.17
C ASP A 247 -1.80 15.61 -10.66
N PRO A 248 -2.40 15.58 -11.85
CA PRO A 248 -2.87 16.79 -12.52
C PRO A 248 -4.00 17.49 -11.79
N GLU A 249 -5.00 16.77 -11.30
CA GLU A 249 -6.18 17.42 -10.73
C GLU A 249 -7.03 16.50 -9.85
N ARG A 250 -7.49 17.02 -8.69
CA ARG A 250 -8.61 16.50 -7.90
C ARG A 250 -9.62 17.60 -7.62
N ARG A 251 -10.89 17.23 -7.44
CA ARG A 251 -11.99 18.17 -7.26
C ARG A 251 -12.70 17.95 -5.93
N VAL A 252 -12.96 19.05 -5.24
CA VAL A 252 -13.67 19.09 -3.98
C VAL A 252 -14.86 20.01 -4.13
N ASP A 253 -16.05 19.50 -3.91
CA ASP A 253 -17.27 20.27 -4.01
C ASP A 253 -17.52 21.04 -2.71
N LEU A 254 -17.59 22.35 -2.80
CA LEU A 254 -17.86 23.27 -1.69
C LEU A 254 -19.23 23.93 -1.90
N PRO A 255 -20.29 23.42 -1.27
CA PRO A 255 -21.62 24.05 -1.38
C PRO A 255 -21.70 25.39 -0.66
N LEU A 256 -20.83 25.64 0.31
CA LEU A 256 -20.70 26.86 1.10
C LEU A 256 -19.25 27.30 1.14
N GLU A 257 -19.03 28.54 1.57
CA GLU A 257 -17.69 29.00 1.94
C GLU A 257 -17.16 28.13 3.08
N ALA A 258 -15.94 27.63 2.95
CA ALA A 258 -15.36 26.68 3.87
C ALA A 258 -13.87 26.92 4.12
N ASP A 259 -13.43 26.57 5.32
CA ASP A 259 -12.01 26.42 5.61
C ASP A 259 -11.58 25.00 5.15
N VAL A 260 -10.65 24.97 4.20
CA VAL A 260 -10.15 23.73 3.59
C VAL A 260 -8.72 23.49 4.04
N ARG A 261 -8.45 22.31 4.56
CA ARG A 261 -7.11 21.83 4.91
C ARG A 261 -6.79 20.60 4.09
N VAL A 262 -5.63 20.58 3.47
CA VAL A 262 -5.18 19.45 2.64
C VAL A 262 -4.01 18.77 3.32
N PHE A 263 -4.11 17.45 3.42
CA PHE A 263 -3.10 16.60 4.02
C PHE A 263 -2.60 15.60 2.98
N LEU A 264 -1.30 15.40 2.92
CA LEU A 264 -0.66 14.32 2.20
C LEU A 264 -0.04 13.37 3.24
N ASP A 265 -0.48 12.11 3.24
CA ASP A 265 -0.09 11.08 4.22
C ASP A 265 -0.20 11.56 5.68
N GLY A 266 -1.25 12.32 5.98
CA GLY A 266 -1.52 12.85 7.32
C GLY A 266 -0.74 14.12 7.69
N ARG A 267 0.11 14.64 6.81
CA ARG A 267 0.80 15.93 6.98
C ARG A 267 0.01 17.04 6.30
N GLU A 268 -0.32 18.10 7.03
CA GLU A 268 -0.93 19.28 6.44
C GLU A 268 0.06 19.97 5.49
N VAL A 269 -0.35 20.11 4.23
CA VAL A 269 0.45 20.73 3.18
C VAL A 269 -0.11 22.05 2.71
N ALA A 270 -1.39 22.28 2.93
CA ALA A 270 -2.04 23.54 2.63
C ALA A 270 -3.27 23.76 3.51
N ALA A 271 -3.52 25.00 3.86
CA ALA A 271 -4.77 25.44 4.48
C ALA A 271 -5.24 26.73 3.79
N ARG A 272 -6.52 26.80 3.44
CA ARG A 272 -7.10 27.95 2.75
C ARG A 272 -8.59 28.07 3.03
N ARG A 273 -9.08 29.27 3.12
CA ARG A 273 -10.50 29.57 3.05
C ARG A 273 -10.91 29.71 1.57
N ALA A 274 -11.87 28.91 1.14
CA ALA A 274 -12.34 28.83 -0.23
C ALA A 274 -13.84 29.20 -0.31
N GLY A 275 -14.23 29.93 -1.35
CA GLY A 275 -15.60 30.26 -1.61
C GLY A 275 -16.43 29.06 -2.10
N PRO A 276 -17.77 29.19 -2.15
CA PRO A 276 -18.63 28.15 -2.70
C PRO A 276 -18.28 27.90 -4.18
N GLY A 277 -18.31 26.63 -4.58
CA GLY A 277 -17.96 26.18 -5.95
C GLY A 277 -17.20 24.87 -5.95
N VAL A 278 -16.40 24.64 -6.99
CA VAL A 278 -15.53 23.49 -7.09
C VAL A 278 -14.10 23.92 -6.79
N LEU A 279 -13.54 23.47 -5.68
CA LEU A 279 -12.11 23.63 -5.40
C LEU A 279 -11.32 22.60 -6.21
N ARG A 280 -10.42 23.08 -7.05
CA ARG A 280 -9.51 22.25 -7.85
C ARG A 280 -8.16 22.17 -7.14
N LEU A 281 -7.77 20.99 -6.72
CA LEU A 281 -6.42 20.70 -6.26
C LEU A 281 -5.60 20.28 -7.48
N VAL A 282 -4.56 21.02 -7.80
CA VAL A 282 -3.74 20.76 -8.98
C VAL A 282 -2.28 20.53 -8.58
N ASP A 283 -1.56 19.79 -9.44
CA ASP A 283 -0.13 19.50 -9.27
C ASP A 283 0.18 18.88 -7.90
N ILE A 284 -0.59 17.85 -7.51
CA ILE A 284 -0.43 17.18 -6.23
C ILE A 284 0.86 16.35 -6.25
N PRO A 285 1.89 16.70 -5.46
CA PRO A 285 3.16 15.99 -5.48
C PRO A 285 3.03 14.64 -4.78
N HIS A 286 3.53 13.58 -5.42
CA HIS A 286 3.62 12.25 -4.85
C HIS A 286 4.88 11.51 -5.33
N PRO A 287 5.46 10.58 -4.54
CA PRO A 287 6.58 9.77 -4.98
C PRO A 287 6.14 8.77 -6.06
N ALA A 288 6.97 8.55 -7.05
CA ALA A 288 6.66 7.70 -8.20
C ALA A 288 6.38 6.23 -7.83
N GLY A 289 7.03 5.71 -6.80
CA GLY A 289 6.94 4.30 -6.42
C GLY A 289 5.98 4.01 -5.27
N ALA A 290 5.20 5.00 -4.81
CA ALA A 290 4.40 4.89 -3.61
C ALA A 290 2.99 5.45 -3.81
N PRO A 291 1.94 4.78 -3.33
CA PRO A 291 0.66 5.43 -3.20
C PRO A 291 0.76 6.53 -2.14
N VAL A 292 0.02 7.62 -2.35
CA VAL A 292 -0.11 8.72 -1.40
C VAL A 292 -1.57 8.91 -1.05
N THR A 293 -1.86 9.04 0.22
CA THR A 293 -3.19 9.39 0.67
C THR A 293 -3.35 10.90 0.69
N VAL A 294 -4.25 11.41 -0.14
CA VAL A 294 -4.69 12.80 -0.12
C VAL A 294 -5.94 12.89 0.72
N GLN A 295 -5.88 13.59 1.83
CA GLN A 295 -7.03 13.85 2.68
C GLN A 295 -7.35 15.34 2.65
N VAL A 296 -8.61 15.66 2.43
CA VAL A 296 -9.09 17.04 2.45
C VAL A 296 -10.16 17.16 3.51
N GLU A 297 -9.88 17.98 4.50
CA GLU A 297 -10.80 18.36 5.56
C GLU A 297 -11.46 19.69 5.17
N VAL A 298 -12.77 19.66 5.09
CA VAL A 298 -13.60 20.81 4.75
C VAL A 298 -14.45 21.16 5.97
N THR A 299 -14.22 22.32 6.53
CA THR A 299 -15.00 22.85 7.67
C THR A 299 -15.88 24.01 7.20
N ASP A 300 -17.17 23.82 7.24
CA ASP A 300 -18.18 24.84 6.92
C ASP A 300 -19.23 24.93 8.04
N GLU A 301 -20.24 25.77 7.86
CA GLU A 301 -21.31 25.93 8.84
C GLU A 301 -22.13 24.65 9.12
N SER A 302 -22.08 23.66 8.23
CA SER A 302 -22.74 22.36 8.41
C SER A 302 -21.89 21.36 9.21
N GLY A 303 -20.62 21.69 9.49
CA GLY A 303 -19.67 20.87 10.24
C GLY A 303 -18.41 20.52 9.47
N VAL A 304 -17.74 19.49 9.92
CA VAL A 304 -16.48 18.99 9.32
C VAL A 304 -16.79 17.80 8.43
N ARG A 305 -16.31 17.86 7.18
CA ARG A 305 -16.36 16.77 6.21
C ARG A 305 -14.95 16.41 5.81
N VAL A 306 -14.66 15.11 5.68
CA VAL A 306 -13.37 14.61 5.23
C VAL A 306 -13.58 13.85 3.93
N GLN A 307 -12.78 14.19 2.92
CA GLN A 307 -12.68 13.44 1.67
C GLN A 307 -11.28 12.88 1.55
N GLU A 308 -11.18 11.62 1.13
CA GLU A 308 -9.90 10.92 1.04
C GLU A 308 -9.77 10.23 -0.31
N TRP A 309 -8.59 10.34 -0.93
CA TRP A 309 -8.22 9.62 -2.15
C TRP A 309 -6.85 9.01 -1.97
N VAL A 310 -6.67 7.83 -2.54
CA VAL A 310 -5.36 7.22 -2.69
C VAL A 310 -4.90 7.48 -4.12
N LEU A 311 -3.77 8.16 -4.27
CA LEU A 311 -3.08 8.29 -5.55
C LEU A 311 -2.27 7.01 -5.74
N GLU A 312 -2.64 6.24 -6.76
CA GLU A 312 -1.91 5.02 -7.09
C GLU A 312 -0.50 5.36 -7.59
N PRO A 313 0.50 4.53 -7.26
CA PRO A 313 1.85 4.72 -7.77
C PRO A 313 1.86 4.61 -9.29
N ASP A 314 2.72 5.40 -9.93
CA ASP A 314 2.96 5.25 -11.37
C ASP A 314 3.51 3.84 -11.63
N PRO A 315 2.91 3.05 -12.53
CA PRO A 315 3.46 1.77 -12.93
C PRO A 315 4.84 1.88 -13.60
N ASP A 316 5.25 3.09 -14.01
CA ASP A 316 6.58 3.33 -14.53
C ASP A 316 7.61 3.35 -13.38
N PRO A 317 8.48 2.35 -13.28
CA PRO A 317 9.46 2.27 -12.19
C PRO A 317 10.52 3.38 -12.25
N LEU A 318 10.61 4.09 -13.37
CA LEU A 318 11.54 5.21 -13.56
C LEU A 318 10.88 6.30 -14.41
N PRO A 319 10.15 7.24 -13.80
CA PRO A 319 9.45 8.33 -14.50
C PRO A 319 10.37 9.20 -15.34
N ARG A 320 9.78 10.04 -16.16
CA ARG A 320 10.54 10.99 -17.01
C ARG A 320 11.42 11.91 -16.16
N GLY A 321 12.72 11.92 -16.46
CA GLY A 321 13.70 12.74 -15.74
C GLY A 321 14.22 12.10 -14.48
N ALA A 322 13.65 10.99 -14.02
CA ALA A 322 14.20 10.22 -12.90
C ALA A 322 15.46 9.47 -13.33
N TYR A 323 16.39 9.36 -12.43
CA TYR A 323 17.65 8.66 -12.67
C TYR A 323 18.11 7.87 -11.45
N LEU A 324 18.82 6.80 -11.74
CA LEU A 324 19.56 5.99 -10.77
C LEU A 324 20.99 5.87 -11.30
N ALA A 325 21.98 6.14 -10.48
CA ALA A 325 23.37 5.94 -10.82
C ALA A 325 24.13 5.36 -9.63
N ALA A 326 25.04 4.46 -9.89
CA ALA A 326 25.93 3.89 -8.87
C ALA A 326 27.32 3.65 -9.45
N VAL A 327 28.33 3.98 -8.66
CA VAL A 327 29.73 3.67 -8.96
C VAL A 327 30.33 3.03 -7.71
N ARG A 328 31.09 1.96 -7.88
CA ARG A 328 31.88 1.40 -6.80
C ARG A 328 33.28 1.05 -7.26
N ALA A 329 34.23 1.14 -6.34
CA ALA A 329 35.62 0.73 -6.57
C ALA A 329 36.15 0.00 -5.34
N GLY A 330 36.75 -1.16 -5.54
CA GLY A 330 37.24 -1.99 -4.43
C GLY A 330 37.61 -3.40 -4.86
N ALA A 331 37.81 -4.26 -3.89
CA ALA A 331 38.11 -5.67 -4.11
C ALA A 331 36.88 -6.54 -3.81
N SER A 332 36.63 -7.54 -4.62
CA SER A 332 35.68 -8.60 -4.39
C SER A 332 36.31 -9.94 -4.82
N ARG A 333 36.17 -10.96 -3.97
CA ARG A 333 36.82 -12.29 -4.20
C ARG A 333 38.31 -12.22 -4.53
N GLY A 334 39.00 -11.26 -3.87
CA GLY A 334 40.44 -11.08 -4.06
C GLY A 334 40.86 -10.30 -5.31
N ALA A 335 39.94 -9.95 -6.21
CA ALA A 335 40.22 -9.14 -7.39
C ALA A 335 39.77 -7.67 -7.17
N TRP A 336 40.65 -6.71 -7.46
CA TRP A 336 40.33 -5.30 -7.48
C TRP A 336 39.59 -4.92 -8.77
N GLY A 337 38.64 -4.02 -8.65
CA GLY A 337 37.87 -3.55 -9.79
C GLY A 337 37.02 -2.34 -9.51
N ALA A 338 36.36 -1.89 -10.54
CA ALA A 338 35.37 -0.83 -10.47
C ALA A 338 34.14 -1.21 -11.30
N ASP A 339 32.96 -0.80 -10.85
CA ASP A 339 31.72 -0.95 -11.57
C ASP A 339 31.00 0.40 -11.63
N VAL A 340 30.34 0.65 -12.75
CA VAL A 340 29.45 1.79 -12.94
C VAL A 340 28.14 1.32 -13.54
N ARG A 341 27.03 1.86 -13.08
CA ARG A 341 25.71 1.63 -13.61
C ARG A 341 24.88 2.91 -13.54
N GLY A 342 24.12 3.18 -14.59
CA GLY A 342 23.19 4.29 -14.64
C GLY A 342 21.93 3.91 -15.38
N GLU A 343 20.81 4.47 -14.98
CA GLU A 343 19.50 4.37 -15.63
C GLU A 343 18.84 5.73 -15.64
N TYR A 344 18.13 6.05 -16.70
CA TYR A 344 17.42 7.31 -16.87
C TYR A 344 16.05 7.06 -17.49
N GLY A 345 15.01 7.65 -16.89
CA GLY A 345 13.63 7.59 -17.33
C GLY A 345 13.35 8.61 -18.44
N LEU A 346 12.87 8.14 -19.56
CA LEU A 346 12.45 8.97 -20.70
C LEU A 346 10.96 9.33 -20.63
N GLY A 347 10.22 8.70 -19.73
CA GLY A 347 8.77 8.82 -19.57
C GLY A 347 7.97 7.90 -20.49
N ARG A 348 6.68 7.78 -20.23
CA ARG A 348 5.77 6.84 -20.91
C ARG A 348 6.27 5.40 -20.89
N GLY A 349 6.87 4.97 -19.77
CA GLY A 349 7.40 3.64 -19.60
C GLY A 349 8.78 3.38 -20.23
N TRP A 350 9.36 4.33 -20.97
CA TRP A 350 10.67 4.19 -21.58
C TRP A 350 11.82 4.55 -20.64
N ARG A 351 12.85 3.72 -20.62
CA ARG A 351 14.09 3.96 -19.87
C ARG A 351 15.31 3.49 -20.66
N VAL A 352 16.43 4.17 -20.42
CA VAL A 352 17.73 3.81 -20.95
C VAL A 352 18.69 3.55 -19.81
N GLY A 353 19.62 2.66 -20.01
CA GLY A 353 20.63 2.35 -19.01
C GLY A 353 21.97 2.03 -19.63
N ALA A 354 23.02 2.30 -18.87
CA ALA A 354 24.37 1.91 -19.21
C ALA A 354 25.04 1.26 -18.00
N SER A 355 25.95 0.31 -18.24
CA SER A 355 26.75 -0.33 -17.21
C SER A 355 28.15 -0.60 -17.72
N GLY A 356 29.11 -0.59 -16.81
CA GLY A 356 30.49 -0.95 -17.11
C GLY A 356 31.14 -1.59 -15.90
N SER A 357 32.06 -2.52 -16.11
CA SER A 357 32.93 -3.04 -15.06
C SER A 357 34.32 -3.29 -15.59
N ALA A 358 35.29 -3.09 -14.71
CA ALA A 358 36.69 -3.36 -14.99
C ALA A 358 37.31 -4.08 -13.79
N GLN A 359 38.02 -5.18 -14.03
CA GLN A 359 38.81 -5.90 -13.02
C GLN A 359 40.31 -5.82 -13.34
N LEU A 360 41.10 -5.55 -12.32
CA LEU A 360 42.57 -5.71 -12.41
C LEU A 360 42.88 -7.19 -12.63
N GLY A 361 43.53 -7.50 -13.71
CA GLY A 361 43.73 -8.88 -14.19
C GLY A 361 42.99 -9.22 -15.47
N GLY A 362 42.21 -8.28 -16.02
CA GLY A 362 41.86 -8.30 -17.43
C GLY A 362 40.39 -8.52 -17.81
N ALA A 363 39.45 -8.60 -16.89
CA ALA A 363 38.05 -8.65 -17.26
C ALA A 363 37.50 -7.22 -17.39
N LEU A 364 36.90 -6.91 -18.55
CA LEU A 364 36.20 -5.67 -18.84
C LEU A 364 34.79 -6.01 -19.32
N SER A 365 33.79 -5.29 -18.86
CA SER A 365 32.47 -5.33 -19.48
C SER A 365 31.91 -3.94 -19.67
N ALA A 366 31.16 -3.76 -20.74
CA ALA A 366 30.37 -2.57 -20.99
C ALA A 366 29.03 -2.98 -21.57
N GLY A 367 27.96 -2.31 -21.19
CA GLY A 367 26.63 -2.63 -21.66
C GLY A 367 25.77 -1.40 -21.74
N ALA A 368 24.82 -1.44 -22.67
CA ALA A 368 23.73 -0.48 -22.78
C ALA A 368 22.40 -1.21 -22.88
N ARG A 369 21.35 -0.59 -22.39
CA ARG A 369 20.00 -1.14 -22.48
C ARG A 369 18.97 -0.07 -22.75
N VAL A 370 17.93 -0.45 -23.47
CA VAL A 370 16.69 0.31 -23.61
C VAL A 370 15.58 -0.60 -23.13
N ALA A 371 14.70 -0.09 -22.31
CA ALA A 371 13.57 -0.84 -21.83
C ALA A 371 12.30 -0.01 -21.89
N TYR A 372 11.19 -0.69 -22.09
CA TYR A 372 9.84 -0.15 -22.03
C TYR A 372 9.02 -1.00 -21.06
N ALA A 373 8.21 -0.37 -20.23
CA ALA A 373 7.27 -1.06 -19.36
C ALA A 373 5.99 -0.23 -19.21
N ASP A 374 4.84 -0.89 -19.26
CA ASP A 374 3.54 -0.33 -18.94
C ASP A 374 2.70 -1.35 -18.13
N ALA A 375 1.45 -0.99 -17.82
CA ALA A 375 0.53 -1.87 -17.08
C ALA A 375 0.23 -3.22 -17.80
N ARG A 376 0.47 -3.32 -19.10
CA ARG A 376 0.19 -4.52 -19.92
C ARG A 376 1.42 -5.36 -20.17
N GLY A 377 2.62 -4.84 -19.92
CA GLY A 377 3.85 -5.59 -20.14
C GLY A 377 5.07 -4.72 -20.36
N GLY A 378 6.11 -5.30 -20.92
CA GLY A 378 7.34 -4.59 -21.17
C GLY A 378 8.21 -5.24 -22.23
N ALA A 379 9.15 -4.47 -22.75
CA ALA A 379 10.18 -4.94 -23.67
C ALA A 379 11.54 -4.36 -23.27
N GLN A 380 12.59 -5.13 -23.45
CA GLN A 380 13.96 -4.71 -23.20
C GLN A 380 14.87 -5.18 -24.33
N ALA A 381 15.70 -4.28 -24.82
CA ALA A 381 16.83 -4.61 -25.65
C ALA A 381 18.12 -4.21 -24.92
N SER A 382 19.14 -5.06 -24.99
CA SER A 382 20.44 -4.78 -24.37
C SER A 382 21.58 -5.28 -25.25
N VAL A 383 22.68 -4.56 -25.22
CA VAL A 383 23.94 -4.99 -25.78
C VAL A 383 24.97 -5.00 -24.66
N GLN A 384 25.74 -6.06 -24.57
CA GLN A 384 26.83 -6.22 -23.61
C GLN A 384 28.06 -6.71 -24.29
N VAL A 385 29.17 -6.04 -24.06
CA VAL A 385 30.52 -6.46 -24.51
C VAL A 385 31.29 -6.87 -23.29
N THR A 386 31.79 -8.10 -23.30
CA THR A 386 32.63 -8.64 -22.23
C THR A 386 33.97 -9.09 -22.82
N SER A 387 35.06 -8.60 -22.26
CA SER A 387 36.39 -9.01 -22.60
C SER A 387 37.06 -9.65 -21.38
N ALA A 388 37.61 -10.83 -21.53
CA ALA A 388 38.32 -11.55 -20.49
C ALA A 388 39.66 -12.06 -20.99
N VAL A 389 40.65 -12.16 -20.10
CA VAL A 389 41.95 -12.75 -20.38
C VAL A 389 42.02 -14.11 -19.70
N THR A 390 42.15 -15.16 -20.49
CA THR A 390 42.27 -16.54 -20.00
C THR A 390 43.52 -17.14 -20.60
N GLY A 391 44.48 -17.59 -19.78
CA GLY A 391 45.73 -18.17 -20.25
C GLY A 391 46.57 -17.21 -21.10
N GLY A 392 46.50 -15.89 -20.84
CA GLY A 392 47.25 -14.88 -21.62
C GLY A 392 46.57 -14.46 -22.92
N VAL A 393 45.47 -15.08 -23.32
CA VAL A 393 44.71 -14.76 -24.54
C VAL A 393 43.51 -13.91 -24.16
N ARG A 394 43.35 -12.76 -24.79
CA ARG A 394 42.16 -11.90 -24.62
C ARG A 394 41.06 -12.38 -25.56
N SER A 395 39.94 -12.76 -24.99
CA SER A 395 38.72 -13.07 -25.74
C SER A 395 37.69 -11.94 -25.49
N THR A 396 37.00 -11.50 -26.53
CA THR A 396 35.92 -10.52 -26.43
C THR A 396 34.65 -11.12 -27.01
N VAL A 397 33.59 -11.09 -26.23
CA VAL A 397 32.26 -11.55 -26.63
C VAL A 397 31.29 -10.38 -26.55
N THR A 398 30.58 -10.16 -27.62
CA THR A 398 29.47 -9.20 -27.66
C THR A 398 28.15 -9.97 -27.64
N THR A 399 27.28 -9.65 -26.73
CA THR A 399 25.99 -10.31 -26.56
C THR A 399 24.86 -9.31 -26.77
N LEU A 400 23.91 -9.69 -27.62
CA LEU A 400 22.64 -8.95 -27.79
C LEU A 400 21.55 -9.71 -27.04
N GLY A 401 20.88 -9.01 -26.12
CA GLY A 401 19.75 -9.55 -25.38
C GLY A 401 18.45 -8.83 -25.78
N LEU A 402 17.42 -9.61 -26.07
CA LEU A 402 16.05 -9.10 -26.25
C LEU A 402 15.13 -9.83 -25.29
N ARG A 403 14.28 -9.12 -24.62
CA ARG A 403 13.23 -9.67 -23.73
C ARG A 403 11.97 -8.89 -23.92
N GLY A 404 10.86 -9.60 -23.97
CA GLY A 404 9.53 -8.99 -24.01
C GLY A 404 8.58 -9.77 -23.11
N GLU A 405 7.64 -9.08 -22.53
CA GLU A 405 6.50 -9.66 -21.84
C GLU A 405 5.26 -8.85 -22.12
N THR A 406 4.11 -9.50 -22.21
CA THR A 406 2.82 -8.85 -22.40
C THR A 406 1.72 -9.61 -21.68
N GLN A 407 0.72 -8.88 -21.24
CA GLN A 407 -0.49 -9.43 -20.66
C GLN A 407 -1.59 -9.46 -21.75
N VAL A 408 -2.15 -10.64 -21.98
CA VAL A 408 -3.24 -10.86 -22.93
C VAL A 408 -4.40 -11.49 -22.15
N GLY A 409 -5.36 -10.66 -21.75
CA GLY A 409 -6.43 -11.09 -20.85
C GLY A 409 -5.87 -11.57 -19.50
N ALA A 410 -6.22 -12.79 -19.12
CA ALA A 410 -5.73 -13.43 -17.90
C ALA A 410 -4.33 -14.09 -18.04
N ALA A 411 -3.72 -14.02 -19.21
CA ALA A 411 -2.42 -14.63 -19.48
C ALA A 411 -1.32 -13.59 -19.61
N ARG A 412 -0.14 -13.93 -19.04
CA ARG A 412 1.13 -13.20 -19.24
C ARG A 412 2.05 -14.06 -20.07
N VAL A 413 2.46 -13.53 -21.21
CA VAL A 413 3.40 -14.17 -22.14
C VAL A 413 4.74 -13.43 -22.05
N SER A 414 5.82 -14.16 -21.94
CA SER A 414 7.17 -13.58 -22.01
C SER A 414 8.05 -14.39 -22.98
N ALA A 415 8.96 -13.69 -23.65
CA ALA A 415 9.96 -14.30 -24.49
C ALA A 415 11.30 -13.57 -24.33
N PHE A 416 12.39 -14.31 -24.50
CA PHE A 416 13.71 -13.71 -24.50
C PHE A 416 14.63 -14.42 -25.51
N THR A 417 15.61 -13.67 -25.98
CA THR A 417 16.74 -14.21 -26.72
C THR A 417 18.05 -13.57 -26.25
N VAL A 418 19.08 -14.36 -26.18
CA VAL A 418 20.45 -13.92 -25.90
C VAL A 418 21.33 -14.43 -27.03
N LEU A 419 21.82 -13.51 -27.86
CA LEU A 419 22.62 -13.80 -29.05
C LEU A 419 24.08 -13.37 -28.86
N PRO A 420 25.00 -14.26 -28.63
CA PRO A 420 26.44 -13.96 -28.67
C PRO A 420 26.89 -13.76 -30.11
N LEU A 421 27.35 -12.53 -30.43
CA LEU A 421 27.87 -12.22 -31.76
C LEU A 421 29.24 -12.90 -31.95
N GLY A 422 29.36 -13.70 -33.01
CA GLY A 422 30.54 -14.54 -33.26
C GLY A 422 30.44 -15.99 -32.75
N ALA A 423 29.42 -16.30 -31.94
CA ALA A 423 29.14 -17.65 -31.46
C ALA A 423 27.62 -17.94 -31.51
N TRP A 424 27.01 -17.73 -32.67
CA TRP A 424 25.58 -17.82 -32.88
C TRP A 424 24.97 -19.18 -32.45
N GLN A 425 25.77 -20.25 -32.51
CA GLN A 425 25.35 -21.55 -32.03
C GLN A 425 25.06 -21.62 -30.52
N ASP A 426 25.57 -20.68 -29.75
CA ASP A 426 25.31 -20.56 -28.31
C ASP A 426 24.15 -19.61 -28.02
N THR A 427 23.40 -19.19 -29.05
CA THR A 427 22.18 -18.37 -28.89
C THR A 427 21.18 -19.11 -28.03
N GLN A 428 20.70 -18.40 -26.99
CA GLN A 428 19.66 -18.89 -26.10
C GLN A 428 18.36 -18.26 -26.46
N LEU A 429 17.31 -19.07 -26.53
CA LEU A 429 15.93 -18.66 -26.74
C LEU A 429 15.09 -19.18 -25.59
N GLY A 430 14.11 -18.40 -25.16
CA GLY A 430 13.16 -18.86 -24.17
C GLY A 430 11.83 -18.16 -24.31
N ALA A 431 10.80 -18.88 -23.91
CA ALA A 431 9.44 -18.35 -23.81
C ALA A 431 8.77 -18.89 -22.55
N ALA A 432 7.89 -18.10 -21.95
CA ALA A 432 7.05 -18.54 -20.87
C ALA A 432 5.63 -17.97 -21.01
N LEU A 433 4.67 -18.78 -20.63
CA LEU A 433 3.26 -18.44 -20.54
C LEU A 433 2.81 -18.70 -19.11
N ASN A 434 2.23 -17.70 -18.47
CA ASN A 434 1.54 -17.84 -17.20
C ASN A 434 0.11 -17.33 -17.38
N ALA A 435 -0.89 -18.16 -17.11
CA ALA A 435 -2.29 -17.79 -17.21
C ALA A 435 -3.02 -18.09 -15.90
N ASN A 436 -3.78 -17.11 -15.42
CA ASN A 436 -4.67 -17.29 -14.29
C ASN A 436 -6.11 -17.32 -14.81
N LEU A 437 -6.66 -18.52 -14.87
CA LEU A 437 -7.98 -18.83 -15.43
C LEU A 437 -8.88 -19.38 -14.32
N ASP A 438 -9.11 -18.61 -13.28
CA ASP A 438 -9.83 -19.02 -12.07
C ASP A 438 -10.86 -20.15 -12.35
N PRO A 439 -10.77 -21.29 -11.65
CA PRO A 439 -9.87 -21.65 -10.54
C PRO A 439 -8.51 -22.29 -10.97
N TRP A 440 -8.11 -22.13 -12.21
CA TRP A 440 -6.91 -22.74 -12.78
C TRP A 440 -5.77 -21.74 -12.96
N THR A 441 -4.55 -22.16 -12.62
CA THR A 441 -3.33 -21.45 -13.00
C THR A 441 -2.47 -22.36 -13.86
N LEU A 442 -2.09 -21.87 -15.02
CA LEU A 442 -1.21 -22.54 -15.98
C LEU A 442 0.13 -21.81 -16.05
N SER A 443 1.22 -22.55 -15.94
CA SER A 443 2.55 -22.03 -16.21
C SER A 443 3.28 -22.99 -17.17
N VAL A 444 3.82 -22.46 -18.26
CA VAL A 444 4.63 -23.21 -19.22
C VAL A 444 5.86 -22.37 -19.54
N SER A 445 7.04 -22.96 -19.49
CA SER A 445 8.27 -22.31 -19.93
C SER A 445 9.10 -23.27 -20.79
N ALA A 446 9.73 -22.71 -21.81
CA ALA A 446 10.65 -23.42 -22.66
C ALA A 446 11.93 -22.60 -22.84
N ARG A 447 13.07 -23.25 -22.79
CA ARG A 447 14.39 -22.68 -23.07
C ARG A 447 15.14 -23.61 -23.98
N THR A 448 15.91 -23.05 -24.91
CA THR A 448 16.83 -23.82 -25.77
C THR A 448 18.02 -22.94 -26.10
N ALA A 449 19.19 -23.57 -26.25
CA ALA A 449 20.24 -22.98 -27.03
C ALA A 449 20.28 -23.66 -28.41
N LEU A 450 20.76 -22.96 -29.42
CA LEU A 450 20.83 -23.52 -30.78
C LEU A 450 21.78 -24.76 -30.87
N ARG A 451 22.62 -24.92 -29.89
CA ARG A 451 23.30 -26.22 -29.65
C ARG A 451 22.28 -27.26 -29.24
N ARG A 452 22.21 -28.37 -29.97
CA ARG A 452 21.18 -29.41 -29.90
C ARG A 452 20.96 -30.05 -28.52
N ASP A 453 21.85 -29.87 -27.56
CA ASP A 453 21.86 -30.62 -26.30
C ASP A 453 21.45 -29.81 -25.08
N THR A 454 20.86 -28.61 -25.25
CA THR A 454 20.58 -27.67 -24.14
C THR A 454 19.16 -27.08 -24.16
N TRP A 455 18.17 -27.92 -24.49
CA TRP A 455 16.78 -27.48 -24.37
C TRP A 455 16.17 -27.91 -23.03
N SER A 456 15.21 -27.16 -22.53
CA SER A 456 14.37 -27.57 -21.42
C SER A 456 12.96 -27.04 -21.64
N VAL A 457 11.98 -27.84 -21.28
CA VAL A 457 10.57 -27.45 -21.21
C VAL A 457 10.06 -27.81 -19.84
N GLU A 458 9.38 -26.89 -19.21
CA GLU A 458 8.75 -27.08 -17.91
C GLU A 458 7.35 -26.51 -17.95
N GLY A 459 6.39 -27.26 -17.38
CA GLY A 459 5.02 -26.82 -17.29
C GLY A 459 4.36 -27.27 -16.00
N SER A 460 3.41 -26.48 -15.52
CA SER A 460 2.56 -26.84 -14.40
C SER A 460 1.14 -26.33 -14.60
N VAL A 461 0.20 -27.10 -14.10
CA VAL A 461 -1.21 -26.75 -14.03
C VAL A 461 -1.63 -26.90 -12.57
N THR A 462 -2.10 -25.81 -11.98
CA THR A 462 -2.60 -25.80 -10.62
C THR A 462 -4.10 -25.51 -10.65
N ARG A 463 -4.88 -26.30 -9.96
CA ARG A 463 -6.28 -26.01 -9.65
C ARG A 463 -6.40 -25.65 -8.19
N THR A 464 -7.01 -24.51 -7.93
CA THR A 464 -7.35 -24.06 -6.58
C THR A 464 -8.80 -24.39 -6.29
N PHE A 465 -9.08 -24.90 -5.10
CA PHE A 465 -10.42 -25.26 -4.62
C PHE A 465 -10.79 -24.25 -3.52
N ASP A 466 -11.31 -23.12 -3.91
CA ASP A 466 -11.61 -21.98 -3.04
C ASP A 466 -10.43 -21.66 -2.09
N THR A 467 -10.71 -21.44 -0.82
CA THR A 467 -9.67 -21.20 0.21
C THR A 467 -9.14 -22.48 0.85
N VAL A 468 -9.60 -23.65 0.41
CA VAL A 468 -9.43 -24.93 1.11
C VAL A 468 -8.24 -25.73 0.61
N GLY A 469 -7.87 -25.58 -0.67
CA GLY A 469 -6.75 -26.37 -1.15
C GLY A 469 -6.38 -26.15 -2.61
N SER A 470 -5.34 -26.86 -3.04
CA SER A 470 -4.89 -26.85 -4.44
C SER A 470 -4.29 -28.18 -4.85
N VAL A 471 -4.35 -28.48 -6.12
CA VAL A 471 -3.62 -29.60 -6.74
C VAL A 471 -2.80 -29.07 -7.92
N THR A 472 -1.53 -29.40 -7.97
CA THR A 472 -0.60 -29.04 -9.03
C THR A 472 -0.09 -30.28 -9.74
N LEU A 473 -0.24 -30.31 -11.05
CA LEU A 473 0.44 -31.24 -11.94
C LEU A 473 1.64 -30.51 -12.54
N SER A 474 2.79 -31.12 -12.53
CA SER A 474 4.03 -30.56 -13.12
C SER A 474 4.73 -31.56 -14.01
N ALA A 475 5.30 -31.06 -15.10
CA ALA A 475 6.10 -31.85 -16.02
C ALA A 475 7.31 -31.02 -16.43
N ALA A 476 8.46 -31.65 -16.51
CA ALA A 476 9.68 -31.05 -17.08
C ALA A 476 10.43 -32.07 -17.91
N ALA A 477 10.99 -31.60 -19.02
CA ALA A 477 11.81 -32.41 -19.89
C ALA A 477 13.06 -31.62 -20.31
N GLN A 478 14.19 -32.34 -20.40
CA GLN A 478 15.48 -31.80 -20.84
C GLN A 478 16.31 -32.91 -21.47
N PRO A 479 17.37 -32.62 -22.20
CA PRO A 479 18.32 -33.66 -22.67
C PRO A 479 18.77 -34.51 -21.48
N GLY A 480 18.62 -35.81 -21.62
CA GLY A 480 19.05 -36.80 -20.60
C GLY A 480 18.02 -37.08 -19.51
N GLY A 481 16.80 -36.46 -19.52
CA GLY A 481 15.83 -36.87 -18.56
C GLY A 481 14.53 -36.05 -18.54
N TRP A 482 13.55 -36.60 -17.84
CA TRP A 482 12.27 -35.96 -17.60
C TRP A 482 11.84 -36.05 -16.13
N ARG A 483 10.94 -35.22 -15.75
CA ARG A 483 10.30 -35.20 -14.42
C ARG A 483 8.81 -35.03 -14.56
N LEU A 484 8.06 -35.81 -13.82
CA LEU A 484 6.60 -35.67 -13.70
C LEU A 484 6.27 -35.60 -12.21
N GLY A 485 5.34 -34.75 -11.83
CA GLY A 485 4.95 -34.61 -10.45
C GLY A 485 3.50 -34.24 -10.25
N VAL A 486 2.94 -34.75 -9.19
CA VAL A 486 1.63 -34.33 -8.64
C VAL A 486 1.89 -33.88 -7.22
N ALA A 487 1.46 -32.69 -6.89
CA ALA A 487 1.51 -32.15 -5.54
C ALA A 487 0.17 -31.53 -5.19
N GLY A 488 -0.20 -31.54 -3.93
CA GLY A 488 -1.42 -30.92 -3.47
C GLY A 488 -1.27 -30.36 -2.07
N GLY A 489 -2.06 -29.37 -1.79
CA GLY A 489 -2.23 -28.78 -0.46
C GLY A 489 -3.71 -28.76 -0.09
N TYR A 490 -4.03 -29.03 1.15
CA TYR A 490 -5.36 -28.97 1.70
C TYR A 490 -5.34 -28.28 3.04
N ARG A 491 -6.21 -27.29 3.22
CA ARG A 491 -6.31 -26.49 4.43
C ARG A 491 -7.70 -26.70 5.07
N PRO A 492 -7.85 -27.75 5.89
CA PRO A 492 -9.14 -28.09 6.51
C PRO A 492 -9.64 -27.02 7.51
N SER A 493 -8.76 -26.19 7.99
CA SER A 493 -9.08 -25.02 8.82
C SER A 493 -7.98 -23.95 8.70
N PRO A 494 -8.19 -22.72 9.17
CA PRO A 494 -7.15 -21.68 9.15
C PRO A 494 -5.86 -22.06 9.90
N ARG A 495 -5.94 -23.06 10.79
CA ARG A 495 -4.79 -23.53 11.59
C ARG A 495 -4.05 -24.71 10.98
N TRP A 496 -4.66 -25.47 10.08
CA TRP A 496 -4.07 -26.67 9.53
C TRP A 496 -3.79 -26.52 8.04
N ASP A 497 -2.61 -26.91 7.62
CA ASP A 497 -2.26 -27.14 6.23
C ASP A 497 -1.64 -28.53 6.06
N LEU A 498 -2.15 -29.26 5.10
CA LEU A 498 -1.68 -30.58 4.71
C LEU A 498 -1.10 -30.47 3.30
N THR A 499 0.05 -31.08 3.09
CA THR A 499 0.67 -31.09 1.77
C THR A 499 1.09 -32.53 1.41
N GLY A 500 1.07 -32.83 0.13
CA GLY A 500 1.54 -34.14 -0.31
C GLY A 500 1.87 -34.12 -1.78
N GLY A 501 2.73 -35.02 -2.19
CA GLY A 501 3.07 -35.15 -3.60
C GLY A 501 3.87 -36.38 -3.92
N VAL A 502 3.83 -36.73 -5.20
CA VAL A 502 4.61 -37.80 -5.80
C VAL A 502 5.29 -37.25 -7.03
N ARG A 503 6.56 -37.57 -7.17
CA ARG A 503 7.37 -37.21 -8.33
C ARG A 503 8.06 -38.44 -8.92
N ALA A 504 7.98 -38.58 -10.23
CA ALA A 504 8.80 -39.52 -11.01
C ALA A 504 9.92 -38.76 -11.72
N VAL A 505 11.14 -39.23 -11.60
CA VAL A 505 12.32 -38.60 -12.22
C VAL A 505 13.07 -39.67 -12.98
N GLN A 506 13.36 -39.42 -14.24
CA GLN A 506 14.27 -40.25 -15.00
C GLN A 506 15.70 -39.96 -14.55
N VAL A 507 16.39 -40.98 -14.09
CA VAL A 507 17.79 -40.92 -13.67
C VAL A 507 18.65 -41.40 -14.82
N PRO A 508 19.77 -40.73 -15.14
CA PRO A 508 20.71 -41.23 -16.12
C PRO A 508 21.15 -42.66 -15.79
N PRO A 509 21.45 -43.48 -16.78
CA PRO A 509 21.90 -44.84 -16.54
C PRO A 509 23.16 -44.85 -15.68
N ALA A 510 23.21 -45.73 -14.70
CA ALA A 510 24.42 -45.94 -13.90
C ALA A 510 25.57 -46.46 -14.81
N PRO A 511 26.84 -46.19 -14.46
CA PRO A 511 27.97 -46.73 -15.21
C PRO A 511 27.83 -48.24 -15.38
N GLY A 512 27.73 -48.68 -16.65
CA GLY A 512 27.55 -50.11 -17.02
C GLY A 512 26.10 -50.54 -17.22
N SER A 513 25.10 -49.64 -17.08
CA SER A 513 23.70 -49.93 -17.42
C SER A 513 23.31 -49.18 -18.71
N GLU A 514 22.68 -49.88 -19.66
CA GLU A 514 22.20 -49.27 -20.90
C GLU A 514 20.82 -48.58 -20.77
N ALA A 515 20.06 -48.90 -19.72
CA ALA A 515 18.71 -48.38 -19.56
C ALA A 515 18.62 -47.32 -18.47
N PRO A 516 17.96 -46.19 -18.75
CA PRO A 516 17.65 -45.18 -17.72
C PRO A 516 16.69 -45.76 -16.69
N ALA A 517 16.96 -45.48 -15.42
CA ALA A 517 16.07 -45.84 -14.32
C ALA A 517 15.03 -44.72 -14.04
N VAL A 518 13.88 -45.10 -13.53
CA VAL A 518 12.89 -44.13 -13.02
C VAL A 518 12.91 -44.20 -11.51
N ALA A 519 13.26 -43.09 -10.89
CA ALA A 519 13.18 -42.92 -9.44
C ALA A 519 11.87 -42.26 -9.04
N TRP A 520 11.16 -42.83 -8.07
CA TRP A 520 9.97 -42.31 -7.48
C TRP A 520 10.29 -41.63 -6.16
N GLN A 521 9.80 -40.43 -5.99
CA GLN A 521 9.90 -39.66 -4.76
C GLN A 521 8.48 -39.32 -4.29
N ALA A 522 8.14 -39.67 -3.07
CA ALA A 522 6.86 -39.33 -2.46
C ALA A 522 7.11 -38.64 -1.13
N GLY A 523 6.27 -37.69 -0.81
CA GLY A 523 6.34 -37.00 0.47
C GLY A 523 4.99 -36.44 0.88
N ALA A 524 4.79 -36.34 2.17
CA ALA A 524 3.65 -35.70 2.78
C ALA A 524 4.11 -34.80 3.92
N GLY A 525 3.34 -33.76 4.21
CA GLY A 525 3.62 -32.83 5.29
C GLY A 525 2.33 -32.33 5.93
N ALA A 526 2.44 -31.97 7.17
CA ALA A 526 1.38 -31.31 7.92
C ALA A 526 1.95 -30.09 8.65
N GLY A 527 1.25 -29.00 8.63
CA GLY A 527 1.56 -27.81 9.41
C GLY A 527 0.40 -27.44 10.30
N PHE A 528 0.69 -27.04 11.51
CA PHE A 528 -0.30 -26.57 12.48
C PHE A 528 0.09 -25.20 13.01
N GLN A 529 -0.76 -24.22 12.79
CA GLN A 529 -0.60 -22.87 13.32
C GLN A 529 -1.14 -22.85 14.76
N VAL A 530 -0.24 -22.78 15.72
CA VAL A 530 -0.60 -22.72 17.15
C VAL A 530 -1.25 -21.38 17.47
N ASP A 531 -0.59 -20.30 17.01
CA ASP A 531 -1.07 -18.90 17.07
C ASP A 531 -0.49 -18.10 15.91
N THR A 532 -0.71 -16.79 15.85
CA THR A 532 -0.22 -15.92 14.76
C THR A 532 1.30 -15.95 14.56
N GLY A 533 2.07 -16.26 15.60
CA GLY A 533 3.54 -16.32 15.54
C GLY A 533 4.14 -17.72 15.55
N ASN A 534 3.40 -18.75 15.93
CA ASN A 534 3.93 -20.08 16.17
C ASN A 534 3.34 -21.13 15.24
N ARG A 535 4.20 -21.90 14.59
CA ARG A 535 3.82 -23.00 13.70
C ARG A 535 4.66 -24.24 13.98
N VAL A 536 4.03 -25.37 13.96
CA VAL A 536 4.66 -26.70 14.02
C VAL A 536 4.48 -27.38 12.66
N THR A 537 5.51 -28.06 12.17
CA THR A 537 5.49 -28.77 10.90
C THR A 537 6.01 -30.20 11.09
N ALA A 538 5.42 -31.12 10.36
CA ALA A 538 5.92 -32.48 10.23
C ALA A 538 5.94 -32.87 8.77
N ARG A 539 6.98 -33.53 8.31
CA ARG A 539 7.07 -34.04 6.95
C ARG A 539 7.61 -35.47 6.94
N VAL A 540 7.13 -36.22 6.00
CA VAL A 540 7.61 -37.58 5.74
C VAL A 540 7.90 -37.72 4.25
N SER A 541 9.03 -38.31 3.93
CA SER A 541 9.39 -38.74 2.58
C SER A 541 9.94 -40.16 2.63
N ARG A 542 10.19 -40.76 1.48
CA ARG A 542 10.75 -42.12 1.39
C ARG A 542 11.99 -42.30 2.26
N ASP A 543 12.80 -41.26 2.34
CA ASP A 543 14.14 -41.33 2.91
C ASP A 543 14.31 -40.46 4.16
N ASP A 544 13.28 -39.74 4.58
CA ASP A 544 13.39 -38.82 5.70
C ASP A 544 12.04 -38.63 6.42
N LEU A 545 12.09 -38.55 7.71
CA LEU A 545 11.02 -38.09 8.58
C LEU A 545 11.55 -36.92 9.38
N ALA A 546 10.90 -35.78 9.29
CA ALA A 546 11.35 -34.61 10.00
C ALA A 546 10.18 -33.90 10.70
N VAL A 547 10.46 -33.38 11.87
CA VAL A 547 9.54 -32.54 12.64
C VAL A 547 10.23 -31.21 12.92
N GLY A 548 9.54 -30.13 12.69
CA GLY A 548 10.09 -28.80 12.88
C GLY A 548 9.06 -27.83 13.49
N GLY A 549 9.55 -26.67 13.82
CA GLY A 549 8.73 -25.58 14.30
C GLY A 549 9.33 -24.24 13.88
N SER A 550 8.50 -23.22 13.83
CA SER A 550 8.92 -21.86 13.62
C SER A 550 8.16 -20.91 14.51
N HIS A 551 8.84 -19.87 14.94
CA HIS A 551 8.32 -18.73 15.65
C HIS A 551 8.63 -17.45 14.88
N VAL A 552 7.60 -16.65 14.65
CA VAL A 552 7.71 -15.31 14.03
C VAL A 552 7.17 -14.32 15.04
N GLY A 553 8.01 -13.39 15.46
CA GLY A 553 7.66 -12.39 16.45
C GLY A 553 8.81 -11.38 16.59
N ARG A 554 9.08 -10.93 17.81
CA ARG A 554 10.24 -10.08 18.11
C ARG A 554 11.59 -10.79 17.92
N VAL A 555 11.55 -12.10 17.88
CA VAL A 555 12.67 -12.98 17.53
C VAL A 555 12.15 -13.96 16.50
N LEU A 556 12.91 -14.20 15.45
CA LEU A 556 12.63 -15.26 14.50
C LEU A 556 13.36 -16.51 14.95
N ALA A 557 12.65 -17.61 15.12
CA ALA A 557 13.25 -18.89 15.44
C ALA A 557 12.64 -19.97 14.58
N SER A 558 13.45 -20.89 14.09
CA SER A 558 12.98 -22.08 13.39
C SER A 558 13.93 -23.24 13.67
N GLY A 559 13.41 -24.46 13.65
CA GLY A 559 14.21 -25.65 13.80
C GLY A 559 13.49 -26.87 13.22
N GLU A 560 14.27 -27.82 12.79
CA GLU A 560 13.80 -29.07 12.23
C GLU A 560 14.74 -30.19 12.65
N VAL A 561 14.20 -31.33 13.01
CA VAL A 561 14.94 -32.55 13.31
C VAL A 561 14.38 -33.67 12.45
N GLY A 562 15.24 -34.35 11.72
CA GLY A 562 14.89 -35.47 10.86
C GLY A 562 15.86 -36.63 10.97
N LEU A 563 15.61 -37.71 10.23
CA LEU A 563 16.48 -38.90 10.21
C LEU A 563 17.84 -38.64 9.58
N ARG A 564 17.97 -37.60 8.76
CA ARG A 564 19.19 -37.25 8.03
C ARG A 564 19.92 -36.03 8.57
N GLY A 565 19.32 -35.32 9.52
CA GLY A 565 19.94 -34.13 10.07
C GLY A 565 19.03 -33.34 11.00
N ALA A 566 19.61 -32.35 11.61
CA ALA A 566 18.91 -31.37 12.40
C ALA A 566 19.38 -29.96 12.01
N SER A 567 18.47 -29.00 12.04
CA SER A 567 18.80 -27.59 11.87
C SER A 567 18.09 -26.74 12.89
N ALA A 568 18.74 -25.68 13.34
CA ALA A 568 18.13 -24.66 14.17
C ALA A 568 18.62 -23.29 13.74
N ARG A 569 17.72 -22.34 13.65
CA ARG A 569 18.03 -20.96 13.33
C ARG A 569 17.34 -20.03 14.31
N VAL A 570 18.07 -19.08 14.82
CA VAL A 570 17.56 -17.99 15.65
C VAL A 570 18.11 -16.69 15.12
N GLN A 571 17.24 -15.68 14.97
CA GLN A 571 17.62 -14.35 14.54
C GLN A 571 16.81 -13.32 15.30
N GLY A 572 17.45 -12.24 15.71
CA GLY A 572 16.80 -11.13 16.39
C GLY A 572 17.69 -9.90 16.45
N ALA A 573 17.09 -8.82 16.90
CA ALA A 573 17.78 -7.57 17.17
C ALA A 573 17.26 -6.94 18.47
N VAL A 574 18.10 -6.16 19.14
CA VAL A 574 17.72 -5.29 20.24
C VAL A 574 17.98 -3.86 19.80
N VAL A 575 16.95 -3.06 19.76
CA VAL A 575 16.98 -1.68 19.30
C VAL A 575 16.81 -0.75 20.49
N ALA A 576 17.67 0.23 20.63
CA ALA A 576 17.55 1.29 21.64
C ALA A 576 16.53 2.32 21.15
N LEU A 577 15.41 2.43 21.84
CA LEU A 577 14.37 3.45 21.63
C LEU A 577 14.39 4.46 22.77
N PRO A 578 13.82 5.67 22.59
CA PRO A 578 13.70 6.67 23.66
C PRO A 578 13.04 6.15 24.94
N ASP A 579 12.07 5.23 24.78
CA ASP A 579 11.28 4.65 25.88
C ASP A 579 11.90 3.36 26.44
N GLY A 580 13.10 2.98 26.00
CA GLY A 580 13.83 1.78 26.43
C GLY A 580 14.15 0.81 25.29
N PRO A 581 14.91 -0.27 25.57
CA PRO A 581 15.30 -1.23 24.56
C PRO A 581 14.09 -2.07 24.10
N SER A 582 13.97 -2.28 22.79
CA SER A 582 12.94 -3.09 22.17
C SER A 582 13.55 -4.27 21.40
N ALA A 583 13.06 -5.48 21.64
CA ALA A 583 13.45 -6.66 20.87
C ALA A 583 12.68 -6.69 19.53
N GLN A 584 13.37 -7.00 18.44
CA GLN A 584 12.86 -7.03 17.08
C GLN A 584 13.45 -8.22 16.31
N ALA A 585 12.81 -8.59 15.20
CA ALA A 585 13.31 -9.67 14.34
C ALA A 585 14.61 -9.29 13.61
N THR A 586 14.77 -8.03 13.23
CA THR A 586 15.94 -7.52 12.51
C THR A 586 16.23 -6.08 12.90
N LEU A 587 17.49 -5.69 12.82
CA LEU A 587 17.94 -4.30 12.92
C LEU A 587 17.95 -3.70 11.50
N GLY A 588 16.87 -3.03 11.10
CA GLY A 588 16.87 -2.29 9.83
C GLY A 588 17.57 -0.93 9.98
N GLN A 589 18.21 -0.45 8.91
CA GLN A 589 18.71 0.94 8.86
C GLN A 589 17.58 1.96 8.84
N ARG A 590 16.35 1.48 8.60
CA ARG A 590 15.11 2.25 8.58
C ARG A 590 14.10 1.59 9.45
N ALA A 591 13.52 2.37 10.32
CA ALA A 591 12.52 1.88 11.24
C ALA A 591 11.37 2.88 11.37
N VAL A 592 10.17 2.36 11.60
CA VAL A 592 8.98 3.15 11.87
C VAL A 592 8.39 2.66 13.19
N LEU A 593 8.35 3.53 14.19
CA LEU A 593 7.64 3.26 15.44
C LEU A 593 6.17 3.62 15.24
N LEU A 594 5.35 2.61 15.05
CA LEU A 594 3.90 2.77 14.93
C LEU A 594 3.29 2.89 16.33
N GLN A 595 2.56 3.96 16.60
CA GLN A 595 1.85 4.22 17.84
C GLN A 595 0.35 4.17 17.60
N THR A 596 -0.32 3.13 18.08
CA THR A 596 -1.78 2.98 18.00
C THR A 596 -2.47 3.38 19.30
N GLY A 597 -1.74 3.41 20.43
CA GLY A 597 -2.27 3.62 21.76
C GLY A 597 -3.11 2.44 22.30
N VAL A 598 -3.19 1.35 21.56
CA VAL A 598 -3.94 0.14 21.93
C VAL A 598 -2.98 -1.03 22.03
N PRO A 599 -2.81 -1.66 23.20
CA PRO A 599 -1.94 -2.81 23.35
C PRO A 599 -2.53 -4.09 22.71
N GLY A 600 -1.64 -4.98 22.26
CA GLY A 600 -2.01 -6.32 21.79
C GLY A 600 -2.57 -6.41 20.38
N LEU A 601 -2.63 -5.29 19.62
CA LEU A 601 -3.05 -5.31 18.21
C LEU A 601 -2.03 -6.07 17.35
N SER A 602 -2.49 -7.01 16.55
CA SER A 602 -1.69 -7.71 15.55
C SER A 602 -1.45 -6.83 14.33
N ILE A 603 -0.19 -6.61 13.97
CA ILE A 603 0.22 -5.75 12.87
C ILE A 603 0.80 -6.58 11.73
N LEU A 604 0.31 -6.30 10.53
CA LEU A 604 0.78 -6.88 9.28
C LEU A 604 1.51 -5.81 8.47
N LEU A 605 2.62 -6.17 7.86
CA LEU A 605 3.39 -5.33 6.93
C LEU A 605 3.41 -6.03 5.57
N GLY A 606 2.83 -5.42 4.54
CA GLY A 606 2.69 -6.08 3.24
C GLY A 606 1.92 -7.42 3.31
N GLY A 607 0.98 -7.55 4.24
CA GLY A 607 0.23 -8.80 4.47
C GLY A 607 0.94 -9.84 5.35
N VAL A 608 2.19 -9.59 5.75
CA VAL A 608 2.98 -10.49 6.62
C VAL A 608 2.90 -10.02 8.07
N PHE A 609 2.60 -10.94 8.99
CA PHE A 609 2.60 -10.62 10.42
C PHE A 609 4.01 -10.24 10.90
N VAL A 610 4.15 -9.07 11.52
CA VAL A 610 5.43 -8.55 12.02
C VAL A 610 5.49 -8.43 13.53
N GLY A 611 4.35 -8.48 14.22
CA GLY A 611 4.32 -8.43 15.68
C GLY A 611 3.00 -7.89 16.24
N ARG A 612 2.96 -7.73 17.55
CA ARG A 612 1.86 -7.09 18.28
C ARG A 612 2.33 -5.82 18.94
N THR A 613 1.43 -4.85 19.06
CA THR A 613 1.67 -3.65 19.85
C THR A 613 1.94 -4.02 21.32
N ASP A 614 2.88 -3.34 21.93
CA ASP A 614 3.27 -3.50 23.34
C ASP A 614 2.25 -2.89 24.31
N ALA A 615 2.59 -2.83 25.59
CA ALA A 615 1.73 -2.26 26.64
C ALA A 615 1.42 -0.76 26.42
N ALA A 616 2.28 -0.04 25.72
CA ALA A 616 2.06 1.36 25.34
C ALA A 616 1.25 1.50 24.05
N GLY A 617 0.87 0.41 23.40
CA GLY A 617 0.19 0.40 22.10
C GLY A 617 1.13 0.74 20.95
N SER A 618 2.42 0.42 21.08
CA SER A 618 3.44 0.73 20.07
C SER A 618 4.06 -0.55 19.51
N VAL A 619 4.48 -0.51 18.24
CA VAL A 619 5.26 -1.56 17.60
C VAL A 619 6.31 -0.94 16.68
N LEU A 620 7.51 -1.48 16.71
CA LEU A 620 8.58 -1.07 15.79
C LEU A 620 8.52 -1.92 14.52
N LEU A 621 8.44 -1.26 13.38
CA LEU A 621 8.50 -1.86 12.06
C LEU A 621 9.91 -1.60 11.49
N SER A 622 10.56 -2.64 10.96
CA SER A 622 11.92 -2.56 10.41
C SER A 622 12.05 -3.44 9.16
N GLY A 623 13.21 -3.41 8.51
CA GLY A 623 13.48 -4.22 7.33
C GLY A 623 13.01 -3.59 6.01
N PHE A 624 12.77 -2.31 5.98
CA PHE A 624 12.39 -1.58 4.77
C PHE A 624 13.55 -1.41 3.79
N THR A 625 13.27 -1.58 2.50
CA THR A 625 14.20 -1.23 1.43
C THR A 625 14.15 0.27 1.08
N PRO A 626 15.23 0.83 0.52
CA PRO A 626 15.26 2.23 0.08
C PRO A 626 14.17 2.54 -0.96
N GLY A 627 13.38 3.59 -0.70
CA GLY A 627 12.34 4.04 -1.63
C GLY A 627 11.12 3.10 -1.73
N GLU A 628 11.07 2.03 -0.94
CA GLU A 628 9.93 1.16 -0.85
C GLU A 628 8.86 1.78 0.05
N THR A 629 7.62 1.69 -0.37
CA THR A 629 6.48 1.94 0.48
C THR A 629 5.91 0.63 0.99
N ALA A 630 5.35 0.66 2.16
CA ALA A 630 4.78 -0.52 2.77
C ALA A 630 3.36 -0.25 3.27
N GLU A 631 2.46 -1.19 3.02
CA GLU A 631 1.14 -1.18 3.61
C GLU A 631 1.22 -1.79 5.01
N VAL A 632 0.87 -0.99 6.01
CA VAL A 632 0.64 -1.46 7.38
C VAL A 632 -0.83 -1.74 7.55
N ARG A 633 -1.15 -2.91 8.03
CA ARG A 633 -2.52 -3.35 8.30
C ARG A 633 -2.66 -3.86 9.73
N VAL A 634 -3.79 -3.55 10.35
CA VAL A 634 -4.20 -4.13 11.64
C VAL A 634 -5.07 -5.36 11.39
N ASP A 635 -4.73 -6.49 11.96
CA ASP A 635 -5.60 -7.67 11.93
C ASP A 635 -6.73 -7.52 12.96
N LEU A 636 -7.92 -7.17 12.47
CA LEU A 636 -9.08 -6.93 13.31
C LEU A 636 -9.60 -8.19 14.00
N ARG A 637 -9.23 -9.39 13.53
CA ARG A 637 -9.65 -10.66 14.15
C ARG A 637 -9.06 -10.85 15.55
N ASP A 638 -7.90 -10.25 15.79
CA ASP A 638 -7.19 -10.30 17.06
C ASP A 638 -7.33 -9.00 17.86
N ALA A 639 -8.14 -8.03 17.38
CA ALA A 639 -8.32 -6.77 18.09
C ALA A 639 -9.00 -6.99 19.45
N PRO A 640 -8.52 -6.34 20.51
CA PRO A 640 -9.17 -6.42 21.81
C PRO A 640 -10.63 -5.96 21.73
N PHE A 641 -11.48 -6.58 22.54
CA PHE A 641 -12.88 -6.21 22.59
C PHE A 641 -13.03 -4.73 22.99
N GLY A 642 -13.95 -4.03 22.32
CA GLY A 642 -14.20 -2.61 22.57
C GLY A 642 -13.26 -1.65 21.82
N VAL A 643 -12.39 -2.13 20.93
CA VAL A 643 -11.59 -1.27 20.07
C VAL A 643 -12.34 -0.99 18.78
N GLN A 644 -12.66 0.27 18.55
CA GLN A 644 -13.18 0.77 17.27
C GLN A 644 -12.01 1.29 16.43
N VAL A 645 -11.91 0.80 15.20
CA VAL A 645 -10.86 1.16 14.25
C VAL A 645 -11.49 1.94 13.10
N GLY A 646 -10.95 3.12 12.78
CA GLY A 646 -11.41 3.94 11.67
C GLY A 646 -11.03 3.32 10.31
N THR A 647 -9.74 3.04 10.13
CA THR A 647 -9.22 2.31 8.96
C THR A 647 -8.30 1.18 9.44
N ASP A 648 -8.40 0.01 8.83
CA ASP A 648 -7.58 -1.16 9.16
C ASP A 648 -6.21 -1.17 8.47
N ARG A 649 -5.97 -0.24 7.54
CA ARG A 649 -4.75 -0.17 6.74
C ARG A 649 -4.26 1.25 6.56
N ARG A 650 -2.94 1.39 6.45
CA ARG A 650 -2.27 2.65 6.13
C ARG A 650 -1.00 2.37 5.34
N VAL A 651 -0.78 3.14 4.29
CA VAL A 651 0.49 3.12 3.57
C VAL A 651 1.49 4.03 4.27
N ILE A 652 2.71 3.55 4.42
CA ILE A 652 3.81 4.28 5.05
C ILE A 652 5.00 4.39 4.10
N VAL A 653 5.66 5.53 4.16
CA VAL A 653 6.95 5.77 3.52
C VAL A 653 8.01 5.73 4.62
N PRO A 654 8.86 4.69 4.68
CA PRO A 654 9.90 4.63 5.67
C PRO A 654 10.92 5.77 5.51
N PRO A 655 11.60 6.20 6.58
CA PRO A 655 12.62 7.23 6.49
C PRO A 655 13.78 6.78 5.60
N GLN A 656 14.57 7.72 5.08
CA GLN A 656 15.79 7.38 4.33
C GLN A 656 16.80 6.63 5.20
N ALA A 657 16.88 6.98 6.48
CA ALA A 657 17.65 6.30 7.51
C ALA A 657 17.10 6.69 8.89
N GLY A 658 17.29 5.83 9.90
CA GLY A 658 16.87 6.11 11.27
C GLY A 658 15.42 5.72 11.57
N LEU A 659 14.86 6.36 12.58
CA LEU A 659 13.56 6.07 13.15
C LEU A 659 12.57 7.21 12.87
N THR A 660 11.44 6.92 12.25
CA THR A 660 10.29 7.82 12.20
C THR A 660 9.21 7.32 13.15
N VAL A 661 8.53 8.24 13.83
CA VAL A 661 7.38 7.92 14.68
C VAL A 661 6.11 8.20 13.89
N LEU A 662 5.31 7.15 13.68
CA LEU A 662 4.00 7.25 13.06
C LEU A 662 2.92 7.23 14.14
N ASP A 663 2.38 8.39 14.45
CA ASP A 663 1.24 8.49 15.35
C ASP A 663 -0.06 8.12 14.60
N TRP A 664 -0.65 7.02 15.01
CA TRP A 664 -1.91 6.54 14.44
C TRP A 664 -3.00 6.40 15.53
N ARG A 665 -2.77 6.97 16.71
CA ARG A 665 -3.67 6.85 17.88
C ARG A 665 -5.06 7.40 17.60
N ALA A 666 -5.17 8.46 16.82
CA ALA A 666 -6.48 9.06 16.47
C ALA A 666 -7.39 8.10 15.68
N ASN A 667 -6.81 7.08 15.02
CA ASN A 667 -7.55 6.07 14.27
C ASN A 667 -8.20 4.99 15.17
N PHE A 668 -7.80 4.93 16.43
CA PHE A 668 -8.26 3.90 17.35
C PHE A 668 -9.01 4.52 18.51
N ARG A 669 -10.22 4.06 18.74
CA ARG A 669 -11.02 4.46 19.90
C ARG A 669 -11.23 3.23 20.78
N VAL A 670 -10.72 3.29 21.99
CA VAL A 670 -10.99 2.24 22.98
C VAL A 670 -12.30 2.60 23.65
N LEU A 671 -13.28 1.75 23.49
CA LEU A 671 -14.59 1.86 24.10
C LEU A 671 -14.69 0.86 25.25
N ARG A 672 -15.48 1.19 26.24
CA ARG A 672 -15.73 0.33 27.40
C ARG A 672 -17.20 0.32 27.75
N TRP A 673 -17.67 -0.79 28.22
CA TRP A 673 -18.98 -0.90 28.79
C TRP A 673 -19.00 -0.25 30.17
N VAL A 674 -19.95 0.63 30.39
CA VAL A 674 -20.19 1.29 31.67
C VAL A 674 -21.67 1.24 31.94
N GLN A 675 -22.03 0.78 33.15
CA GLN A 675 -23.40 0.83 33.61
C GLN A 675 -23.66 2.19 34.26
N VAL A 676 -24.69 2.87 33.78
CA VAL A 676 -25.18 4.16 34.33
C VAL A 676 -26.32 3.89 35.25
N ARG A 677 -26.20 4.34 36.49
CA ARG A 677 -27.23 4.24 37.52
C ARG A 677 -27.73 5.62 37.95
N GLY A 678 -29.01 5.73 38.23
CA GLY A 678 -29.60 6.90 38.80
C GLY A 678 -29.07 7.22 40.22
N ALA A 679 -29.44 8.37 40.77
CA ALA A 679 -29.07 8.76 42.12
C ALA A 679 -29.61 7.77 43.17
N ASP A 680 -30.70 7.09 42.89
CA ASP A 680 -31.33 6.04 43.70
C ASP A 680 -30.64 4.66 43.55
N GLY A 681 -29.65 4.55 42.66
CA GLY A 681 -28.95 3.33 42.37
C GLY A 681 -29.63 2.38 41.38
N THR A 682 -30.78 2.76 40.81
CA THR A 682 -31.44 2.01 39.74
C THR A 682 -30.73 2.18 38.41
N PRO A 683 -30.65 1.18 37.52
CA PRO A 683 -30.13 1.35 36.18
C PRO A 683 -30.96 2.35 35.38
N VAL A 684 -30.32 3.23 34.62
CA VAL A 684 -30.98 4.14 33.69
C VAL A 684 -31.18 3.42 32.36
N GLY A 685 -32.26 2.64 32.25
CA GLY A 685 -32.56 1.89 31.01
C GLY A 685 -33.08 2.79 29.89
N ASN A 686 -32.74 2.48 28.64
CA ASN A 686 -33.19 3.15 27.43
C ASN A 686 -32.95 4.66 27.38
N GLY A 687 -32.01 5.14 28.19
CA GLY A 687 -31.57 6.54 28.17
C GLY A 687 -30.48 6.80 27.16
N ARG A 688 -30.06 8.06 27.11
CA ARG A 688 -28.84 8.45 26.36
C ARG A 688 -27.96 9.36 27.20
N VAL A 689 -26.67 9.21 27.03
CA VAL A 689 -25.66 10.11 27.60
C VAL A 689 -25.14 11.01 26.51
N VAL A 690 -25.25 12.33 26.69
CA VAL A 690 -24.84 13.34 25.70
C VAL A 690 -23.74 14.19 26.30
N TRP A 691 -22.65 14.39 25.54
CA TRP A 691 -21.53 15.27 25.87
C TRP A 691 -21.06 16.04 24.64
N SER A 692 -20.11 16.96 24.78
CA SER A 692 -19.62 17.81 23.70
C SER A 692 -18.97 17.03 22.51
N GLY A 693 -18.57 15.79 22.72
CA GLY A 693 -17.95 14.94 21.69
C GLY A 693 -18.86 13.84 21.13
N GLY A 694 -20.14 13.76 21.51
CA GLY A 694 -21.05 12.75 21.00
C GLY A 694 -22.17 12.34 21.96
N ALA A 695 -22.77 11.20 21.65
CA ALA A 695 -23.81 10.60 22.50
C ALA A 695 -23.68 9.07 22.51
N VAL A 696 -24.07 8.46 23.64
CA VAL A 696 -24.15 7.00 23.81
C VAL A 696 -25.58 6.64 24.22
N LEU A 697 -26.16 5.66 23.54
CA LEU A 697 -27.42 5.05 23.94
C LEU A 697 -27.15 4.01 25.02
N LEU A 698 -28.00 4.00 26.03
CA LEU A 698 -28.01 2.99 27.08
C LEU A 698 -29.03 1.90 26.73
N ASP A 699 -28.70 0.65 27.00
CA ASP A 699 -29.63 -0.46 26.88
C ASP A 699 -30.67 -0.43 28.04
N ASP A 700 -31.51 -1.44 28.09
CA ASP A 700 -32.54 -1.60 29.13
C ASP A 700 -31.98 -1.81 30.54
N GLU A 701 -30.75 -2.33 30.64
CA GLU A 701 -30.01 -2.54 31.89
C GLU A 701 -29.09 -1.35 32.25
N GLY A 702 -29.12 -0.26 31.45
CA GLY A 702 -28.36 0.96 31.67
C GLY A 702 -26.89 0.87 31.22
N PHE A 703 -26.51 -0.15 30.44
CA PHE A 703 -25.16 -0.23 29.88
C PHE A 703 -25.03 0.61 28.61
N GLY A 704 -23.91 1.28 28.49
CA GLY A 704 -23.52 2.00 27.31
C GLY A 704 -22.05 1.81 26.98
N LEU A 705 -21.68 2.03 25.71
CA LEU A 705 -20.32 1.86 25.22
C LEU A 705 -19.63 3.23 25.17
N PHE A 706 -18.83 3.54 26.17
CA PHE A 706 -18.20 4.85 26.37
C PHE A 706 -16.74 4.86 25.88
N PRO A 707 -16.25 6.03 25.38
CA PRO A 707 -14.81 6.21 25.16
C PRO A 707 -14.03 5.98 26.46
N ALA A 708 -12.82 5.45 26.34
CA ALA A 708 -11.94 5.21 27.51
C ALA A 708 -11.48 6.50 28.20
N GLN A 709 -11.58 7.63 27.51
CA GLN A 709 -11.29 8.95 28.05
C GLN A 709 -12.38 9.38 29.04
N VAL A 710 -12.05 10.33 29.91
CA VAL A 710 -13.02 10.94 30.83
C VAL A 710 -14.13 11.59 30.03
N VAL A 711 -15.38 11.19 30.31
CA VAL A 711 -16.56 11.76 29.70
C VAL A 711 -17.41 12.42 30.78
N ARG A 712 -17.62 13.72 30.68
CA ARG A 712 -18.59 14.43 31.45
C ARG A 712 -19.79 14.70 30.54
N GLY A 713 -20.98 14.26 30.94
CA GLY A 713 -22.17 14.35 30.10
C GLY A 713 -23.48 14.42 30.87
N GLU A 714 -24.52 14.75 30.16
CA GLU A 714 -25.92 14.73 30.65
C GLU A 714 -26.55 13.39 30.28
N VAL A 715 -27.17 12.76 31.26
CA VAL A 715 -28.03 11.59 31.05
C VAL A 715 -29.43 12.07 30.75
N ARG A 716 -29.98 11.67 29.64
CA ARG A 716 -31.34 12.03 29.21
C ARG A 716 -32.20 10.79 29.09
N SER A 717 -33.48 10.95 29.44
CA SER A 717 -34.49 9.90 29.23
C SER A 717 -34.78 9.70 27.72
N ALA A 718 -35.54 8.67 27.38
CA ALA A 718 -36.07 8.46 26.02
C ALA A 718 -36.93 9.66 25.53
N GLY A 719 -37.52 10.44 26.45
CA GLY A 719 -38.26 11.65 26.15
C GLY A 719 -37.44 12.95 26.11
N ASP A 720 -36.09 12.82 26.10
CA ASP A 720 -35.13 13.95 26.08
C ASP A 720 -35.07 14.82 27.36
N GLU A 721 -35.67 14.37 28.42
CA GLU A 721 -35.59 15.01 29.74
C GLU A 721 -34.23 14.74 30.38
N VAL A 722 -33.57 15.77 30.92
CA VAL A 722 -32.29 15.60 31.64
C VAL A 722 -32.54 14.97 32.99
N LEU A 723 -32.10 13.75 33.19
CA LEU A 723 -32.24 13.02 34.44
C LEU A 723 -31.13 13.39 35.42
N CYS A 724 -29.90 13.56 34.96
CA CYS A 724 -28.74 13.83 35.81
C CYS A 724 -27.51 14.19 35.00
N VAL A 725 -26.45 14.55 35.69
CA VAL A 725 -25.07 14.71 35.11
C VAL A 725 -24.19 13.63 35.64
N LEU A 726 -23.32 13.07 34.78
CA LEU A 726 -22.37 12.05 35.15
C LEU A 726 -20.96 12.42 34.72
N ASP A 727 -19.99 11.88 35.48
CA ASP A 727 -18.58 11.90 35.15
C ASP A 727 -18.07 10.45 35.01
N VAL A 728 -17.78 10.02 33.79
CA VAL A 728 -17.24 8.69 33.50
C VAL A 728 -15.72 8.75 33.55
N THR A 729 -15.14 8.31 34.65
CA THR A 729 -13.68 8.31 34.83
C THR A 729 -13.03 7.08 34.18
N PRO A 730 -11.75 7.12 33.79
CA PRO A 730 -11.04 5.96 33.30
C PRO A 730 -11.09 4.78 34.27
N GLY A 731 -11.44 3.58 33.75
CA GLY A 731 -11.53 2.36 34.55
C GLY A 731 -12.87 2.12 35.27
N ALA A 732 -13.79 3.08 35.31
CA ALA A 732 -15.11 2.87 35.89
C ALA A 732 -15.91 1.85 35.07
N GLN A 733 -16.47 0.83 35.75
CA GLN A 733 -17.43 -0.12 35.16
C GLN A 733 -18.88 0.25 35.51
N GLU A 734 -19.07 1.01 36.57
CA GLU A 734 -20.34 1.53 37.03
C GLU A 734 -20.17 3.00 37.39
N VAL A 735 -21.09 3.85 36.98
CA VAL A 735 -21.10 5.28 37.31
C VAL A 735 -22.51 5.67 37.78
N ARG A 736 -22.55 6.38 38.88
CA ARG A 736 -23.80 6.92 39.42
C ARG A 736 -24.00 8.36 38.99
N CYS A 737 -25.22 8.67 38.66
CA CYS A 737 -25.67 10.03 38.41
C CYS A 737 -25.51 10.93 39.62
N GLY A 738 -24.89 12.09 39.42
CA GLY A 738 -24.99 13.20 40.38
C GLY A 738 -26.31 13.91 40.26
N THR A 739 -26.74 14.55 41.31
CA THR A 739 -27.94 15.45 41.31
C THR A 739 -27.72 16.51 40.22
N PRO A 740 -28.72 16.82 39.37
CA PRO A 740 -28.60 17.93 38.44
C PRO A 740 -28.27 19.21 39.22
N PRO A 741 -27.35 20.06 38.77
CA PRO A 741 -27.19 21.37 39.39
C PRO A 741 -28.55 22.10 39.34
N ASP A 742 -29.00 22.61 40.49
CA ASP A 742 -30.21 23.38 40.57
C ASP A 742 -30.24 24.43 39.46
N ARG A 743 -31.14 24.25 38.49
CA ARG A 743 -31.38 25.32 37.52
C ARG A 743 -31.87 26.51 38.29
N PRO A 744 -31.21 27.68 38.21
CA PRO A 744 -31.81 28.90 38.72
C PRO A 744 -33.18 29.05 38.02
N VAL A 745 -34.24 29.02 38.82
CA VAL A 745 -35.60 29.28 38.38
C VAL A 745 -35.57 30.69 37.77
N GLN A 746 -35.65 30.79 36.44
CA GLN A 746 -35.89 32.04 35.73
C GLN A 746 -37.40 32.35 35.69
#